data_18b87695dd0ece934d2f5200c4e4074b
#
_entry.id   18b87695dd0ece934d2f5200c4e4074b
#
_cell.length_a   1.000
_cell.length_b   1.000
_cell.length_c   1.000
_cell.angle_alpha   90.00
_cell.angle_beta   90.00
_cell.angle_gamma   90.00
#
_symmetry.space_group_name_H-M   'P 1'
#
loop_
_entity.id
_entity.type
_entity.pdbx_description
1 polymer ?
#
loop_
_entity_poly.entity_id
_entity_poly.type
_entity_poly.pdbx_seq_one_letter_code
_entity_poly.pdbx_strand_id
1 'polypeptide(L)'
;MSWLTSKPLRIGVQLFILLALVILAAGTRRHVLNAQRQLTKDGSIPFTLESALAFRRIQMVYRDGDLPRVDRGIQYPGGVVARETDTLGTERVYAWAAKKWPGMLRLDEKIRWLQLGWFCLAIPGMYFWVRWMGGGARGGFWATAFYAVAISAVARSTGQELSHENNALPLLLWHLALDAWARQRAGRPLTRALAGWGAAGLAVLALCWWDLVQFYLGLFMLWGLAEALRGKLAREDLWYRYVPMMAGLLAAAVRNPYLATHGFGVSPVMWLGWGVLLAGAPIAQRQSWVTRLVLALLPWLAGWALIGRYFPAYSHFSSLLWAKLRYLNIRPTDPACLTFTQRILWAPALNSTSWGLLWEWFPALLVLTGLAIWSLMKRVIRGRIIPDSFPFLLVLVVASFGAFVLFFRFHVWLVIFACAMVGLWVGQLDSRTQPGWKRSAAIALLAGGWALEAWQPWMGPLYRLWAPAKETAPDAPRWDGPLFWGRPNVYAEETDALMEHLRRFVAPEPVLANFGISAAIATYGGCPVVLHPKFETPEIRRKVQEYGEALFLGDEDEFRGWMEAQGATVYVHSMGEFATIQPGLQMRYMVNALEPATNAAARLFEQRPEELQHFQAQFANRKYRVFRLKNSTVAARMANHLAGQAQVALENGALHQAANRAAHALRLDAENEIAQDVVRHASALLEAGVHAEDDLNDWADMPAWAPAQPWQEK
;
A
#
# COMPACT_ATOMS: atom_id res chain seq x y z
N MET A 1 24.78 -33.14 -31.34
CA MET A 1 23.98 -32.11 -30.65
C MET A 1 22.75 -31.63 -31.45
N SER A 2 22.21 -32.42 -32.36
CA SER A 2 21.05 -32.09 -33.19
C SER A 2 19.69 -32.13 -32.42
N TRP A 3 19.64 -32.83 -31.31
CA TRP A 3 18.43 -32.98 -30.50
C TRP A 3 17.91 -31.69 -29.87
N LEU A 4 18.78 -30.70 -29.62
CA LEU A 4 18.41 -29.39 -29.05
C LEU A 4 17.75 -28.42 -30.06
N THR A 5 17.57 -28.85 -31.32
CA THR A 5 17.03 -27.99 -32.37
C THR A 5 15.53 -28.16 -32.60
N SER A 6 14.89 -29.19 -32.03
CA SER A 6 13.46 -29.40 -32.20
C SER A 6 12.63 -28.32 -31.49
N LYS A 7 11.61 -27.82 -32.17
CA LYS A 7 10.71 -26.76 -31.63
C LYS A 7 10.08 -27.11 -30.27
N PRO A 8 9.55 -28.34 -30.05
CA PRO A 8 8.95 -28.72 -28.77
C PRO A 8 9.98 -28.76 -27.64
N LEU A 9 11.19 -29.21 -27.85
CA LEU A 9 12.21 -29.24 -26.80
C LEU A 9 12.64 -27.83 -26.35
N ARG A 10 12.75 -26.88 -27.29
CA ARG A 10 13.02 -25.47 -26.96
C ARG A 10 11.88 -24.85 -26.12
N ILE A 11 10.62 -25.17 -26.40
CA ILE A 11 9.48 -24.73 -25.60
C ILE A 11 9.54 -25.36 -24.21
N GLY A 12 9.80 -26.66 -24.12
CA GLY A 12 9.94 -27.36 -22.84
C GLY A 12 11.02 -26.76 -21.95
N VAL A 13 12.21 -26.47 -22.50
CA VAL A 13 13.30 -25.82 -21.76
C VAL A 13 12.91 -24.42 -21.29
N GLN A 14 12.21 -23.65 -22.13
CA GLN A 14 11.75 -22.30 -21.74
C GLN A 14 10.71 -22.35 -20.61
N LEU A 15 9.77 -23.29 -20.66
CA LEU A 15 8.78 -23.48 -19.61
C LEU A 15 9.44 -23.94 -18.30
N PHE A 16 10.42 -24.84 -18.38
CA PHE A 16 11.20 -25.25 -17.21
C PHE A 16 11.96 -24.09 -16.57
N ILE A 17 12.63 -23.26 -17.37
CA ILE A 17 13.33 -22.06 -16.90
C ILE A 17 12.33 -21.10 -16.23
N LEU A 18 11.19 -20.85 -16.85
CA LEU A 18 10.14 -20.00 -16.28
C LEU A 18 9.64 -20.53 -14.94
N LEU A 19 9.37 -21.83 -14.86
CA LEU A 19 8.94 -22.47 -13.62
C LEU A 19 10.03 -22.33 -12.53
N ALA A 20 11.29 -22.55 -12.87
CA ALA A 20 12.40 -22.36 -11.93
C ALA A 20 12.50 -20.91 -11.41
N LEU A 21 12.29 -19.91 -12.28
CA LEU A 21 12.27 -18.50 -11.88
C LEU A 21 11.07 -18.15 -11.00
N VAL A 22 9.90 -18.73 -11.26
CA VAL A 22 8.71 -18.60 -10.39
C VAL A 22 8.98 -19.21 -9.02
N ILE A 23 9.56 -20.41 -8.98
CA ILE A 23 9.92 -21.08 -7.73
C ILE A 23 10.97 -20.26 -6.96
N LEU A 24 11.99 -19.73 -7.65
CA LEU A 24 12.98 -18.83 -7.05
C LEU A 24 12.31 -17.59 -6.43
N ALA A 25 11.43 -16.93 -7.17
CA ALA A 25 10.74 -15.74 -6.69
C ALA A 25 9.84 -16.03 -5.48
N ALA A 26 9.09 -17.13 -5.52
CA ALA A 26 8.25 -17.58 -4.42
C ALA A 26 9.10 -17.97 -3.20
N GLY A 27 10.16 -18.75 -3.42
CA GLY A 27 11.09 -19.19 -2.38
C GLY A 27 11.79 -18.03 -1.68
N THR A 28 12.27 -17.04 -2.43
CA THR A 28 12.89 -15.82 -1.86
C THR A 28 11.93 -15.08 -0.92
N ARG A 29 10.69 -14.86 -1.34
CA ARG A 29 9.68 -14.16 -0.54
C ARG A 29 9.27 -14.95 0.68
N ARG A 30 9.07 -16.26 0.53
CA ARG A 30 8.74 -17.14 1.63
C ARG A 30 9.88 -17.24 2.65
N HIS A 31 11.14 -17.27 2.18
CA HIS A 31 12.31 -17.25 3.04
C HIS A 31 12.33 -16.00 3.93
N VAL A 32 12.14 -14.81 3.33
CA VAL A 32 12.10 -13.55 4.07
C VAL A 32 10.94 -13.52 5.08
N LEU A 33 9.74 -13.95 4.68
CA LEU A 33 8.57 -14.00 5.57
C LEU A 33 8.80 -14.97 6.74
N ASN A 34 9.36 -16.15 6.47
CA ASN A 34 9.63 -17.13 7.52
C ASN A 34 10.70 -16.65 8.50
N ALA A 35 11.75 -15.98 8.01
CA ALA A 35 12.75 -15.38 8.89
C ALA A 35 12.15 -14.29 9.81
N GLN A 36 11.19 -13.51 9.30
CA GLN A 36 10.46 -12.55 10.13
C GLN A 36 9.61 -13.23 11.21
N ARG A 37 8.97 -14.36 10.89
CA ARG A 37 8.20 -15.16 11.85
C ARG A 37 9.05 -15.74 12.98
N GLN A 38 10.27 -16.13 12.69
CA GLN A 38 11.20 -16.64 13.71
C GLN A 38 11.62 -15.58 14.73
N LEU A 39 11.39 -14.32 14.45
CA LEU A 39 11.67 -13.20 15.34
C LEU A 39 10.49 -12.88 16.28
N THR A 40 9.34 -13.51 16.13
CA THR A 40 8.17 -13.41 17.02
C THR A 40 7.99 -14.71 17.79
N LYS A 41 7.59 -14.63 19.07
CA LYS A 41 7.49 -15.82 19.95
C LYS A 41 6.49 -16.86 19.44
N ASP A 42 5.36 -16.39 18.92
CA ASP A 42 4.27 -17.26 18.44
C ASP A 42 4.27 -17.43 16.91
N GLY A 43 5.27 -16.85 16.21
CA GLY A 43 5.34 -16.86 14.75
C GLY A 43 4.26 -16.03 14.06
N SER A 44 3.46 -15.26 14.80
CA SER A 44 2.46 -14.37 14.24
C SER A 44 3.10 -13.09 13.70
N ILE A 45 2.58 -12.59 12.60
CA ILE A 45 2.96 -11.30 12.03
C ILE A 45 1.64 -10.57 11.72
N PRO A 46 1.08 -9.82 12.67
CA PRO A 46 -0.14 -9.07 12.42
C PRO A 46 0.08 -8.03 11.31
N PHE A 47 -0.94 -7.77 10.53
CA PHE A 47 -0.92 -6.66 9.59
C PHE A 47 -0.98 -5.34 10.35
N THR A 48 -0.24 -4.34 9.87
CA THR A 48 -0.16 -3.02 10.50
C THR A 48 -0.54 -1.92 9.53
N LEU A 49 -0.82 -0.72 10.01
CA LEU A 49 -1.11 0.47 9.21
C LEU A 49 -2.20 0.21 8.13
N GLU A 50 -1.92 0.63 6.90
CA GLU A 50 -2.83 0.44 5.76
C GLU A 50 -3.14 -1.05 5.48
N SER A 51 -2.16 -1.94 5.74
CA SER A 51 -2.34 -3.39 5.57
C SER A 51 -3.36 -3.97 6.55
N ALA A 52 -3.42 -3.44 7.78
CA ALA A 52 -4.44 -3.83 8.75
C ALA A 52 -5.84 -3.40 8.30
N LEU A 53 -5.98 -2.18 7.74
CA LEU A 53 -7.26 -1.73 7.17
C LEU A 53 -7.69 -2.59 5.98
N ALA A 54 -6.77 -2.92 5.07
CA ALA A 54 -7.05 -3.80 3.94
C ALA A 54 -7.50 -5.19 4.42
N PHE A 55 -6.81 -5.76 5.43
CA PHE A 55 -7.19 -7.04 6.01
C PHE A 55 -8.55 -6.98 6.71
N ARG A 56 -8.86 -5.93 7.46
CA ARG A 56 -10.18 -5.70 8.06
C ARG A 56 -11.30 -5.71 6.99
N ARG A 57 -11.07 -5.05 5.85
CA ARG A 57 -12.02 -5.07 4.73
C ARG A 57 -12.18 -6.45 4.11
N ILE A 58 -11.06 -7.20 3.97
CA ILE A 58 -11.11 -8.60 3.53
C ILE A 58 -11.95 -9.44 4.51
N GLN A 59 -11.77 -9.26 5.83
CA GLN A 59 -12.57 -9.95 6.85
C GLN A 59 -14.07 -9.63 6.71
N MET A 60 -14.43 -8.36 6.51
CA MET A 60 -15.82 -7.95 6.29
C MET A 60 -16.41 -8.62 5.03
N VAL A 61 -15.72 -8.52 3.88
CA VAL A 61 -16.19 -9.16 2.63
C VAL A 61 -16.23 -10.68 2.76
N TYR A 62 -15.27 -11.29 3.47
CA TYR A 62 -15.24 -12.73 3.70
C TYR A 62 -16.43 -13.20 4.52
N ARG A 63 -16.81 -12.48 5.58
CA ARG A 63 -17.90 -12.78 6.48
C ARG A 63 -19.25 -12.39 5.88
N ASP A 64 -19.39 -11.13 5.46
CA ASP A 64 -20.67 -10.48 5.16
C ASP A 64 -20.98 -10.45 3.64
N GLY A 65 -20.03 -10.85 2.81
CA GLY A 65 -20.16 -10.88 1.35
C GLY A 65 -19.83 -9.57 0.64
N ASP A 66 -19.98 -8.41 1.28
CA ASP A 66 -19.62 -7.08 0.75
C ASP A 66 -19.21 -6.12 1.88
N LEU A 67 -18.75 -4.93 1.51
CA LEU A 67 -18.44 -3.85 2.43
C LEU A 67 -19.70 -3.01 2.73
N PRO A 68 -19.85 -2.52 3.98
CA PRO A 68 -20.91 -1.59 4.31
C PRO A 68 -20.75 -0.30 3.46
N ARG A 69 -21.88 0.40 3.22
CA ARG A 69 -21.85 1.68 2.51
C ARG A 69 -20.95 2.70 3.22
N VAL A 70 -21.07 2.78 4.55
CA VAL A 70 -20.22 3.61 5.42
C VAL A 70 -19.61 2.72 6.48
N ASP A 71 -18.30 2.62 6.54
CA ASP A 71 -17.60 1.95 7.62
C ASP A 71 -17.42 2.91 8.79
N ARG A 72 -18.25 2.75 9.83
CA ARG A 72 -18.20 3.54 11.08
C ARG A 72 -17.16 3.04 12.07
N GLY A 73 -16.50 1.92 11.78
CA GLY A 73 -15.39 1.44 12.60
C GLY A 73 -14.07 2.19 12.39
N ILE A 74 -14.01 3.08 11.40
CA ILE A 74 -12.87 3.98 11.14
C ILE A 74 -13.37 5.41 10.95
N GLN A 75 -12.56 6.40 11.35
CA GLN A 75 -12.89 7.83 11.30
C GLN A 75 -14.21 8.15 12.06
N TYR A 76 -14.36 7.51 13.22
CA TYR A 76 -15.53 7.71 14.09
C TYR A 76 -15.68 9.21 14.47
N PRO A 77 -16.90 9.75 14.64
CA PRO A 77 -18.21 9.09 14.48
C PRO A 77 -18.74 9.08 13.04
N GLY A 78 -18.19 9.87 12.14
CA GLY A 78 -18.69 10.04 10.76
C GLY A 78 -18.57 8.78 9.91
N GLY A 79 -17.51 8.01 10.10
CA GLY A 79 -17.19 6.85 9.27
C GLY A 79 -16.60 7.22 7.92
N VAL A 80 -16.31 6.22 7.09
CA VAL A 80 -15.70 6.37 5.78
C VAL A 80 -16.49 5.59 4.73
N VAL A 81 -16.76 6.22 3.57
CA VAL A 81 -17.27 5.55 2.38
C VAL A 81 -16.09 4.88 1.66
N ALA A 82 -15.73 3.67 2.07
CA ALA A 82 -14.51 2.99 1.63
C ALA A 82 -14.37 2.89 0.10
N ARG A 83 -15.48 2.78 -0.64
CA ARG A 83 -15.48 2.70 -2.11
C ARG A 83 -15.06 4.02 -2.79
N GLU A 84 -15.17 5.14 -2.10
CA GLU A 84 -14.84 6.46 -2.61
C GLU A 84 -13.46 6.93 -2.17
N THR A 85 -12.97 6.39 -1.05
CA THR A 85 -11.69 6.78 -0.43
C THR A 85 -10.56 5.81 -0.71
N ASP A 86 -10.85 4.64 -1.33
CA ASP A 86 -9.82 3.63 -1.57
C ASP A 86 -10.04 2.81 -2.84
N THR A 87 -8.95 2.26 -3.38
CA THR A 87 -8.97 1.34 -4.50
C THR A 87 -9.27 -0.08 -4.01
N LEU A 88 -10.52 -0.51 -4.07
CA LEU A 88 -11.05 -1.74 -3.44
C LEU A 88 -11.20 -2.92 -4.42
N GLY A 89 -10.22 -3.20 -5.25
CA GLY A 89 -10.34 -4.35 -6.17
C GLY A 89 -9.93 -5.67 -5.56
N THR A 90 -8.88 -5.64 -4.77
CA THR A 90 -8.17 -6.82 -4.28
C THR A 90 -8.82 -7.46 -3.08
N GLU A 91 -9.42 -6.67 -2.20
CA GLU A 91 -10.08 -7.14 -0.99
C GLU A 91 -11.20 -8.15 -1.33
N ARG A 92 -11.99 -7.82 -2.36
CA ARG A 92 -13.04 -8.73 -2.85
C ARG A 92 -12.48 -10.00 -3.47
N VAL A 93 -11.43 -9.87 -4.29
CA VAL A 93 -10.79 -11.02 -4.95
C VAL A 93 -10.18 -11.95 -3.91
N TYR A 94 -9.48 -11.41 -2.93
CA TYR A 94 -8.85 -12.20 -1.87
C TYR A 94 -9.89 -12.85 -0.94
N ALA A 95 -10.92 -12.12 -0.53
CA ALA A 95 -12.02 -12.68 0.27
C ALA A 95 -12.71 -13.82 -0.47
N TRP A 96 -13.06 -13.63 -1.75
CA TRP A 96 -13.66 -14.66 -2.58
C TRP A 96 -12.75 -15.88 -2.74
N ALA A 97 -11.47 -15.68 -3.06
CA ALA A 97 -10.51 -16.76 -3.24
C ALA A 97 -10.26 -17.52 -1.92
N ALA A 98 -10.14 -16.81 -0.80
CA ALA A 98 -9.97 -17.42 0.52
C ALA A 98 -11.21 -18.24 0.95
N LYS A 99 -12.43 -17.81 0.58
CA LYS A 99 -13.66 -18.54 0.85
C LYS A 99 -13.73 -19.86 0.06
N LYS A 100 -13.13 -19.89 -1.14
CA LYS A 100 -13.03 -21.10 -1.98
C LYS A 100 -11.83 -21.97 -1.65
N TRP A 101 -10.88 -21.47 -0.85
CA TRP A 101 -9.67 -22.20 -0.49
C TRP A 101 -9.99 -23.32 0.50
N PRO A 102 -9.74 -24.61 0.16
CA PRO A 102 -9.98 -25.71 1.06
C PRO A 102 -9.03 -25.72 2.25
N GLY A 103 -9.45 -26.27 3.38
CA GLY A 103 -8.63 -26.50 4.57
C GLY A 103 -8.77 -25.43 5.64
N MET A 104 -8.23 -25.74 6.83
CA MET A 104 -8.41 -25.03 8.10
C MET A 104 -7.35 -23.93 8.34
N LEU A 105 -6.66 -23.46 7.28
CA LEU A 105 -5.72 -22.34 7.44
C LEU A 105 -6.44 -21.08 7.90
N ARG A 106 -5.81 -20.35 8.82
CA ARG A 106 -6.27 -19.01 9.24
C ARG A 106 -6.42 -18.09 8.04
N LEU A 107 -7.35 -17.13 8.11
CA LEU A 107 -7.63 -16.23 7.00
C LEU A 107 -6.40 -15.41 6.59
N ASP A 108 -5.63 -14.88 7.55
CA ASP A 108 -4.40 -14.13 7.28
C ASP A 108 -3.37 -14.97 6.49
N GLU A 109 -3.23 -16.27 6.83
CA GLU A 109 -2.36 -17.18 6.11
C GLU A 109 -2.86 -17.47 4.69
N LYS A 110 -4.15 -17.70 4.51
CA LYS A 110 -4.75 -17.85 3.17
C LYS A 110 -4.45 -16.63 2.31
N ILE A 111 -4.61 -15.42 2.87
CA ILE A 111 -4.37 -14.18 2.16
C ILE A 111 -2.88 -14.02 1.79
N ARG A 112 -1.96 -14.38 2.68
CA ARG A 112 -0.51 -14.34 2.39
C ARG A 112 -0.13 -15.27 1.24
N TRP A 113 -0.68 -16.48 1.21
CA TRP A 113 -0.46 -17.41 0.11
C TRP A 113 -1.07 -16.93 -1.21
N LEU A 114 -2.28 -16.37 -1.16
CA LEU A 114 -2.93 -15.76 -2.34
C LEU A 114 -2.10 -14.61 -2.89
N GLN A 115 -1.61 -13.74 -2.02
CA GLN A 115 -0.75 -12.61 -2.41
C GLN A 115 0.56 -13.07 -3.05
N LEU A 116 1.20 -14.09 -2.46
CA LEU A 116 2.43 -14.67 -3.01
C LEU A 116 2.18 -15.29 -4.39
N GLY A 117 1.13 -16.10 -4.53
CA GLY A 117 0.74 -16.71 -5.81
C GLY A 117 0.40 -15.67 -6.86
N TRP A 118 -0.33 -14.62 -6.48
CA TRP A 118 -0.67 -13.52 -7.36
C TRP A 118 0.57 -12.76 -7.85
N PHE A 119 1.48 -12.43 -6.93
CA PHE A 119 2.75 -11.77 -7.31
C PHE A 119 3.56 -12.62 -8.29
N CYS A 120 3.58 -13.95 -8.12
CA CYS A 120 4.32 -14.85 -9.00
C CYS A 120 3.89 -14.75 -10.47
N LEU A 121 2.67 -14.24 -10.77
CA LEU A 121 2.23 -13.95 -12.14
C LEU A 121 3.03 -12.81 -12.79
N ALA A 122 3.69 -11.97 -12.01
CA ALA A 122 4.58 -10.92 -12.52
C ALA A 122 5.83 -11.50 -13.21
N ILE A 123 6.29 -12.66 -12.78
CA ILE A 123 7.52 -13.30 -13.25
C ILE A 123 7.45 -13.65 -14.75
N PRO A 124 6.46 -14.44 -15.22
CA PRO A 124 6.31 -14.67 -16.65
C PRO A 124 5.97 -13.38 -17.43
N GLY A 125 5.23 -12.44 -16.84
CA GLY A 125 4.97 -11.13 -17.43
C GLY A 125 6.26 -10.39 -17.80
N MET A 126 7.22 -10.28 -16.84
CA MET A 126 8.54 -9.68 -17.05
C MET A 126 9.32 -10.40 -18.16
N TYR A 127 9.35 -11.74 -18.13
CA TYR A 127 10.04 -12.54 -19.14
C TYR A 127 9.53 -12.28 -20.55
N PHE A 128 8.21 -12.35 -20.73
CA PHE A 128 7.60 -12.16 -22.05
C PHE A 128 7.71 -10.72 -22.52
N TRP A 129 7.55 -9.74 -21.63
CA TRP A 129 7.73 -8.34 -21.96
C TRP A 129 9.12 -8.08 -22.55
N VAL A 130 10.19 -8.42 -21.82
CA VAL A 130 11.56 -8.16 -22.27
C VAL A 130 11.90 -8.99 -23.51
N ARG A 131 11.42 -10.23 -23.59
CA ARG A 131 11.60 -11.08 -24.78
C ARG A 131 11.01 -10.43 -26.02
N TRP A 132 9.79 -9.94 -25.94
CA TRP A 132 9.08 -9.35 -27.09
C TRP A 132 9.50 -7.91 -27.37
N MET A 133 10.07 -7.23 -26.40
CA MET A 133 10.62 -5.88 -26.58
C MET A 133 11.95 -5.85 -27.37
N GLY A 134 12.53 -6.99 -27.68
CA GLY A 134 13.79 -7.11 -28.42
C GLY A 134 14.97 -7.68 -27.63
N GLY A 135 14.75 -8.01 -26.34
CA GLY A 135 15.76 -8.68 -25.49
C GLY A 135 15.93 -10.18 -25.79
N GLY A 136 14.98 -10.79 -26.51
CA GLY A 136 15.00 -12.24 -26.79
C GLY A 136 14.90 -13.08 -25.52
N ALA A 137 15.10 -14.40 -25.65
CA ALA A 137 14.97 -15.32 -24.51
C ALA A 137 16.04 -15.09 -23.43
N ARG A 138 17.27 -14.74 -23.81
CA ARG A 138 18.37 -14.47 -22.87
C ARG A 138 18.11 -13.20 -22.06
N GLY A 139 17.67 -12.14 -22.75
CA GLY A 139 17.31 -10.89 -22.07
C GLY A 139 16.12 -11.08 -21.12
N GLY A 140 15.09 -11.80 -21.58
CA GLY A 140 13.96 -12.16 -20.73
C GLY A 140 14.39 -12.93 -19.47
N PHE A 141 15.28 -13.92 -19.61
CA PHE A 141 15.80 -14.68 -18.48
C PHE A 141 16.50 -13.78 -17.45
N TRP A 142 17.47 -12.97 -17.85
CA TRP A 142 18.24 -12.14 -16.93
C TRP A 142 17.38 -11.06 -16.25
N ALA A 143 16.53 -10.38 -17.03
CA ALA A 143 15.58 -9.41 -16.45
C ALA A 143 14.72 -10.04 -15.36
N THR A 144 14.19 -11.22 -15.63
CA THR A 144 13.32 -11.95 -14.70
C THR A 144 14.09 -12.51 -13.52
N ALA A 145 15.32 -13.00 -13.74
CA ALA A 145 16.19 -13.49 -12.64
C ALA A 145 16.53 -12.37 -11.65
N PHE A 146 16.87 -11.17 -12.12
CA PHE A 146 17.05 -10.00 -11.27
C PHE A 146 15.77 -9.63 -10.55
N TYR A 147 14.64 -9.52 -11.25
CA TYR A 147 13.35 -9.15 -10.64
C TYR A 147 12.86 -10.15 -9.60
N ALA A 148 13.21 -11.43 -9.74
CA ALA A 148 12.86 -12.47 -8.78
C ALA A 148 13.51 -12.26 -7.41
N VAL A 149 14.73 -11.70 -7.35
CA VAL A 149 15.55 -11.60 -6.13
C VAL A 149 15.85 -10.17 -5.70
N ALA A 150 15.74 -9.16 -6.58
CA ALA A 150 16.06 -7.78 -6.23
C ALA A 150 15.23 -7.32 -5.02
N ILE A 151 15.91 -6.75 -4.00
CA ILE A 151 15.27 -6.31 -2.75
C ILE A 151 14.09 -5.39 -3.01
N SER A 152 14.23 -4.46 -3.95
CA SER A 152 13.17 -3.50 -4.33
C SER A 152 11.91 -4.18 -4.88
N ALA A 153 12.00 -5.40 -5.41
CA ALA A 153 10.86 -6.19 -5.85
C ALA A 153 10.35 -7.14 -4.76
N VAL A 154 11.25 -7.67 -3.92
CA VAL A 154 10.93 -8.61 -2.85
C VAL A 154 10.23 -7.90 -1.70
N ALA A 155 10.73 -6.76 -1.35
CA ALA A 155 10.43 -6.00 -0.19
C ALA A 155 8.92 -5.90 0.15
N ARG A 156 8.12 -5.46 -0.74
CA ARG A 156 6.68 -5.28 -0.48
C ARG A 156 5.81 -6.45 -0.93
N SER A 157 6.42 -7.57 -1.31
CA SER A 157 5.73 -8.73 -1.89
C SER A 157 5.90 -10.03 -1.09
N THR A 158 6.43 -9.96 0.13
CA THR A 158 6.64 -11.12 1.02
C THR A 158 5.36 -11.67 1.63
N GLY A 159 4.28 -10.90 1.66
CA GLY A 159 3.06 -11.19 2.40
C GLY A 159 3.07 -10.67 3.84
N GLN A 160 4.11 -9.95 4.26
CA GLN A 160 4.10 -9.21 5.52
C GLN A 160 3.10 -8.04 5.46
N GLU A 161 3.04 -7.37 4.32
CA GLU A 161 2.14 -6.26 4.06
C GLU A 161 1.17 -6.59 2.93
N LEU A 162 -0.05 -6.08 3.02
CA LEU A 162 -1.04 -6.08 1.95
C LEU A 162 -0.93 -4.75 1.22
N SER A 163 -0.14 -4.72 0.16
CA SER A 163 0.06 -3.50 -0.61
C SER A 163 -0.66 -3.54 -1.96
N HIS A 164 -1.20 -2.40 -2.35
CA HIS A 164 -1.87 -2.25 -3.66
C HIS A 164 -0.91 -2.48 -4.82
N GLU A 165 0.40 -2.17 -4.65
CA GLU A 165 1.44 -2.43 -5.63
C GLU A 165 1.51 -3.90 -6.02
N ASN A 166 1.50 -4.80 -5.04
CA ASN A 166 1.59 -6.24 -5.28
C ASN A 166 0.46 -6.79 -6.13
N ASN A 167 -0.66 -6.09 -6.09
CA ASN A 167 -1.85 -6.49 -6.82
C ASN A 167 -1.85 -5.93 -8.24
N ALA A 168 -1.39 -4.70 -8.42
CA ALA A 168 -1.39 -4.00 -9.70
C ALA A 168 -0.21 -4.37 -10.60
N LEU A 169 1.00 -4.59 -10.03
CA LEU A 169 2.21 -4.84 -10.81
C LEU A 169 2.18 -6.09 -11.70
N PRO A 170 1.63 -7.24 -11.28
CA PRO A 170 1.46 -8.37 -12.19
C PRO A 170 0.61 -8.03 -13.42
N LEU A 171 -0.51 -7.33 -13.23
CA LEU A 171 -1.37 -6.89 -14.33
C LEU A 171 -0.64 -5.94 -15.27
N LEU A 172 0.13 -5.01 -14.71
CA LEU A 172 0.93 -4.07 -15.50
C LEU A 172 2.02 -4.77 -16.30
N LEU A 173 2.72 -5.76 -15.74
CA LEU A 173 3.74 -6.51 -16.46
C LEU A 173 3.14 -7.33 -17.61
N TRP A 174 1.95 -7.87 -17.43
CA TRP A 174 1.22 -8.51 -18.52
C TRP A 174 0.68 -7.52 -19.55
N HIS A 175 0.24 -6.31 -19.14
CA HIS A 175 -0.04 -5.22 -20.07
C HIS A 175 1.17 -4.91 -20.95
N LEU A 176 2.34 -4.69 -20.35
CA LEU A 176 3.57 -4.40 -21.05
C LEU A 176 3.99 -5.56 -22.00
N ALA A 177 3.79 -6.80 -21.56
CA ALA A 177 4.07 -7.97 -22.40
C ALA A 177 3.13 -8.03 -23.61
N LEU A 178 1.81 -7.86 -23.40
CA LEU A 178 0.84 -7.88 -24.50
C LEU A 178 1.01 -6.72 -25.46
N ASP A 179 1.32 -5.51 -24.96
CA ASP A 179 1.61 -4.35 -25.83
C ASP A 179 2.85 -4.60 -26.70
N ALA A 180 3.92 -5.13 -26.11
CA ALA A 180 5.14 -5.50 -26.87
C ALA A 180 4.87 -6.62 -27.88
N TRP A 181 4.06 -7.61 -27.51
CA TRP A 181 3.67 -8.70 -28.41
C TRP A 181 2.80 -8.23 -29.57
N ALA A 182 1.83 -7.34 -29.31
CA ALA A 182 0.98 -6.75 -30.33
C ALA A 182 1.77 -6.00 -31.41
N ARG A 183 2.80 -5.28 -30.98
CA ARG A 183 3.70 -4.55 -31.92
C ARG A 183 4.48 -5.47 -32.87
N GLN A 184 4.79 -6.69 -32.45
CA GLN A 184 5.45 -7.68 -33.31
C GLN A 184 4.51 -8.31 -34.34
N ARG A 185 3.19 -8.12 -34.24
CA ARG A 185 2.15 -8.73 -35.07
C ARG A 185 1.57 -7.78 -36.12
N ALA A 186 2.37 -6.88 -36.67
CA ALA A 186 1.94 -5.84 -37.61
C ALA A 186 1.10 -6.37 -38.80
N GLY A 187 1.37 -7.60 -39.30
CA GLY A 187 0.64 -8.21 -40.39
C GLY A 187 -0.68 -8.92 -40.02
N ARG A 188 -1.15 -8.87 -38.73
CA ARG A 188 -2.34 -9.59 -38.26
C ARG A 188 -3.28 -8.65 -37.48
N PRO A 189 -4.16 -7.89 -38.17
CA PRO A 189 -4.92 -6.81 -37.57
C PRO A 189 -5.82 -7.27 -36.42
N LEU A 190 -6.55 -8.39 -36.57
CA LEU A 190 -7.43 -8.92 -35.53
C LEU A 190 -6.63 -9.33 -34.27
N THR A 191 -5.54 -10.05 -34.45
CA THR A 191 -4.67 -10.47 -33.33
C THR A 191 -4.10 -9.25 -32.60
N ARG A 192 -3.70 -8.22 -33.34
CA ARG A 192 -3.19 -6.96 -32.79
C ARG A 192 -4.25 -6.19 -32.04
N ALA A 193 -5.48 -6.13 -32.58
CA ALA A 193 -6.63 -5.50 -31.93
C ALA A 193 -6.95 -6.20 -30.61
N LEU A 194 -7.13 -7.53 -30.60
CA LEU A 194 -7.42 -8.30 -29.38
C LEU A 194 -6.32 -8.13 -28.32
N ALA A 195 -5.06 -8.17 -28.73
CA ALA A 195 -3.96 -7.94 -27.78
C ALA A 195 -3.93 -6.50 -27.24
N GLY A 196 -4.23 -5.51 -28.09
CA GLY A 196 -4.30 -4.10 -27.67
C GLY A 196 -5.42 -3.84 -26.65
N TRP A 197 -6.64 -4.37 -26.91
CA TRP A 197 -7.74 -4.30 -25.97
C TRP A 197 -7.45 -5.08 -24.68
N GLY A 198 -6.83 -6.26 -24.77
CA GLY A 198 -6.38 -7.03 -23.61
C GLY A 198 -5.34 -6.28 -22.78
N ALA A 199 -4.34 -5.68 -23.45
CA ALA A 199 -3.33 -4.85 -22.80
C ALA A 199 -3.96 -3.63 -22.10
N ALA A 200 -4.86 -2.92 -22.77
CA ALA A 200 -5.57 -1.78 -22.18
C ALA A 200 -6.41 -2.22 -20.97
N GLY A 201 -7.15 -3.32 -21.07
CA GLY A 201 -7.94 -3.86 -19.96
C GLY A 201 -7.10 -4.17 -18.72
N LEU A 202 -5.92 -4.78 -18.91
CA LEU A 202 -5.00 -5.07 -17.81
C LEU A 202 -4.44 -3.80 -17.15
N ALA A 203 -4.07 -2.79 -17.94
CA ALA A 203 -3.59 -1.52 -17.38
C ALA A 203 -4.67 -0.77 -16.63
N VAL A 204 -5.91 -0.77 -17.15
CA VAL A 204 -7.07 -0.16 -16.50
C VAL A 204 -7.41 -0.90 -15.20
N LEU A 205 -7.39 -2.23 -15.21
CA LEU A 205 -7.60 -3.02 -14.00
C LEU A 205 -6.50 -2.75 -12.96
N ALA A 206 -5.24 -2.64 -13.39
CA ALA A 206 -4.13 -2.25 -12.51
C ALA A 206 -4.36 -0.86 -11.88
N LEU A 207 -4.85 0.12 -12.66
CA LEU A 207 -5.21 1.44 -12.17
C LEU A 207 -6.35 1.39 -11.15
N CYS A 208 -7.38 0.58 -11.38
CA CYS A 208 -8.49 0.39 -10.44
C CYS A 208 -8.05 -0.24 -9.11
N TRP A 209 -6.90 -0.93 -9.09
CA TRP A 209 -6.35 -1.56 -7.89
C TRP A 209 -5.24 -0.75 -7.23
N TRP A 210 -4.62 0.16 -7.95
CA TRP A 210 -3.58 1.05 -7.43
C TRP A 210 -3.49 2.34 -8.24
N ASP A 211 -3.82 3.44 -7.64
CA ASP A 211 -3.88 4.76 -8.28
C ASP A 211 -2.52 5.26 -8.80
N LEU A 212 -1.39 4.85 -8.17
CA LEU A 212 -0.05 5.24 -8.62
C LEU A 212 0.33 4.63 -9.99
N VAL A 213 -0.48 3.74 -10.57
CA VAL A 213 -0.38 3.30 -11.97
C VAL A 213 -0.51 4.51 -12.93
N GLN A 214 -1.14 5.60 -12.49
CA GLN A 214 -1.19 6.87 -13.23
C GLN A 214 0.21 7.39 -13.61
N PHE A 215 1.23 7.13 -12.81
CA PHE A 215 2.61 7.49 -13.14
C PHE A 215 3.06 6.84 -14.46
N TYR A 216 2.89 5.53 -14.58
CA TYR A 216 3.22 4.81 -15.81
C TYR A 216 2.33 5.25 -16.98
N LEU A 217 1.02 5.36 -16.76
CA LEU A 217 0.07 5.78 -17.79
C LEU A 217 0.39 7.18 -18.30
N GLY A 218 0.79 8.10 -17.42
CA GLY A 218 1.25 9.43 -17.78
C GLY A 218 2.46 9.38 -18.72
N LEU A 219 3.47 8.58 -18.40
CA LEU A 219 4.66 8.39 -19.25
C LEU A 219 4.31 7.72 -20.58
N PHE A 220 3.41 6.74 -20.57
CA PHE A 220 2.91 6.06 -21.76
C PHE A 220 2.18 7.03 -22.70
N MET A 221 1.30 7.86 -22.17
CA MET A 221 0.59 8.88 -22.95
C MET A 221 1.53 10.01 -23.41
N LEU A 222 2.45 10.45 -22.56
CA LEU A 222 3.45 11.46 -22.92
C LEU A 222 4.34 10.98 -24.07
N TRP A 223 4.74 9.71 -24.06
CA TRP A 223 5.48 9.13 -25.17
C TRP A 223 4.67 9.12 -26.47
N GLY A 224 3.42 8.67 -26.42
CA GLY A 224 2.53 8.71 -27.58
C GLY A 224 2.32 10.12 -28.12
N LEU A 225 2.18 11.10 -27.22
CA LEU A 225 2.07 12.51 -27.59
C LEU A 225 3.33 13.02 -28.27
N ALA A 226 4.51 12.66 -27.77
CA ALA A 226 5.78 13.01 -28.39
C ALA A 226 5.94 12.39 -29.81
N GLU A 227 5.49 11.15 -30.01
CA GLU A 227 5.45 10.51 -31.33
C GLU A 227 4.43 11.22 -32.26
N ALA A 228 3.26 11.57 -31.75
CA ALA A 228 2.23 12.29 -32.50
C ALA A 228 2.71 13.67 -32.94
N LEU A 229 3.33 14.45 -32.03
CA LEU A 229 3.87 15.77 -32.34
C LEU A 229 4.97 15.72 -33.40
N ARG A 230 5.82 14.68 -33.37
CA ARG A 230 6.87 14.46 -34.40
C ARG A 230 6.34 13.96 -35.74
N GLY A 231 5.04 13.65 -35.84
CA GLY A 231 4.45 13.03 -37.02
C GLY A 231 4.89 11.57 -37.26
N LYS A 232 5.32 10.89 -36.20
CA LYS A 232 5.85 9.51 -36.24
C LYS A 232 4.86 8.49 -35.64
N LEU A 233 3.73 8.91 -35.10
CA LEU A 233 2.75 7.99 -34.54
C LEU A 233 2.08 7.21 -35.66
N ALA A 234 2.34 5.90 -35.71
CA ALA A 234 1.71 5.02 -36.70
C ALA A 234 0.20 4.97 -36.50
N ARG A 235 -0.57 4.97 -37.61
CA ARG A 235 -2.04 4.87 -37.55
C ARG A 235 -2.50 3.63 -36.80
N GLU A 236 -1.81 2.52 -36.97
CA GLU A 236 -2.10 1.27 -36.28
C GLU A 236 -1.87 1.38 -34.77
N ASP A 237 -0.79 2.07 -34.34
CA ASP A 237 -0.53 2.30 -32.91
C ASP A 237 -1.62 3.18 -32.29
N LEU A 238 -2.11 4.20 -32.98
CA LEU A 238 -3.24 5.00 -32.52
C LEU A 238 -4.45 4.10 -32.25
N TRP A 239 -4.85 3.27 -33.22
CA TRP A 239 -6.07 2.46 -33.14
C TRP A 239 -5.96 1.21 -32.25
N TYR A 240 -4.79 0.61 -32.12
CA TYR A 240 -4.63 -0.64 -31.36
C TYR A 240 -4.01 -0.47 -29.96
N ARG A 241 -3.49 0.71 -29.64
CA ARG A 241 -2.89 1.01 -28.33
C ARG A 241 -3.61 2.13 -27.61
N TYR A 242 -3.70 3.31 -28.22
CA TYR A 242 -4.18 4.52 -27.53
C TYR A 242 -5.68 4.61 -27.48
N VAL A 243 -6.40 4.24 -28.53
CA VAL A 243 -7.88 4.23 -28.54
C VAL A 243 -8.44 3.24 -27.50
N PRO A 244 -8.02 1.95 -27.47
CA PRO A 244 -8.48 1.03 -26.45
C PRO A 244 -8.14 1.50 -25.01
N MET A 245 -6.92 2.05 -24.83
CA MET A 245 -6.50 2.57 -23.54
C MET A 245 -7.42 3.71 -23.08
N MET A 246 -7.65 4.71 -23.93
CA MET A 246 -8.54 5.84 -23.60
C MET A 246 -9.98 5.41 -23.35
N ALA A 247 -10.50 4.47 -24.13
CA ALA A 247 -11.83 3.93 -23.90
C ALA A 247 -11.94 3.22 -22.54
N GLY A 248 -10.94 2.43 -22.17
CA GLY A 248 -10.87 1.78 -20.87
C GLY A 248 -10.73 2.77 -19.71
N LEU A 249 -9.87 3.78 -19.86
CA LEU A 249 -9.68 4.84 -18.84
C LEU A 249 -10.95 5.68 -18.64
N LEU A 250 -11.68 6.00 -19.70
CA LEU A 250 -12.98 6.69 -19.62
C LEU A 250 -14.01 5.82 -18.88
N ALA A 251 -14.09 4.54 -19.24
CA ALA A 251 -14.98 3.61 -18.54
C ALA A 251 -14.66 3.50 -17.05
N ALA A 252 -13.36 3.45 -16.68
CA ALA A 252 -12.92 3.43 -15.30
C ALA A 252 -13.23 4.75 -14.57
N ALA A 253 -13.00 5.91 -15.22
CA ALA A 253 -13.29 7.22 -14.67
C ALA A 253 -14.77 7.40 -14.28
N VAL A 254 -15.67 6.75 -15.01
CA VAL A 254 -17.12 6.83 -14.77
C VAL A 254 -17.61 5.77 -13.80
N ARG A 255 -17.07 4.53 -13.88
CA ARG A 255 -17.60 3.37 -13.15
C ARG A 255 -16.90 3.06 -11.84
N ASN A 256 -15.64 3.46 -11.68
CA ASN A 256 -14.92 3.25 -10.44
C ASN A 256 -15.19 4.43 -9.49
N PRO A 257 -15.85 4.23 -8.33
CA PRO A 257 -16.22 5.32 -7.43
C PRO A 257 -15.01 6.11 -6.93
N TYR A 258 -13.89 5.45 -6.65
CA TYR A 258 -12.65 6.11 -6.22
C TYR A 258 -12.12 7.07 -7.31
N LEU A 259 -12.00 6.58 -8.55
CA LEU A 259 -11.51 7.40 -9.66
C LEU A 259 -12.47 8.55 -10.00
N ALA A 260 -13.78 8.32 -9.89
CA ALA A 260 -14.80 9.34 -10.13
C ALA A 260 -14.73 10.47 -9.10
N THR A 261 -14.67 10.13 -7.81
CA THR A 261 -14.61 11.13 -6.71
C THR A 261 -13.30 11.91 -6.70
N HIS A 262 -12.20 11.29 -7.15
CA HIS A 262 -10.90 11.96 -7.27
C HIS A 262 -10.70 12.69 -8.60
N GLY A 263 -11.73 12.77 -9.45
CA GLY A 263 -11.69 13.54 -10.69
C GLY A 263 -10.72 13.00 -11.74
N PHE A 264 -10.50 11.68 -11.76
CA PHE A 264 -9.58 11.06 -12.73
C PHE A 264 -9.94 11.40 -14.18
N GLY A 265 -11.22 11.55 -14.52
CA GLY A 265 -11.68 11.92 -15.86
C GLY A 265 -11.12 13.24 -16.39
N VAL A 266 -10.69 14.11 -15.50
CA VAL A 266 -10.02 15.40 -15.82
C VAL A 266 -8.57 15.45 -15.31
N SER A 267 -7.94 14.30 -15.11
CA SER A 267 -6.54 14.20 -14.67
C SER A 267 -5.54 14.52 -15.79
N PRO A 268 -4.27 14.85 -15.46
CA PRO A 268 -3.22 15.02 -16.45
C PRO A 268 -3.03 13.84 -17.41
N VAL A 269 -3.25 12.60 -16.93
CA VAL A 269 -3.20 11.40 -17.77
C VAL A 269 -4.26 11.46 -18.87
N MET A 270 -5.46 11.87 -18.53
CA MET A 270 -6.55 12.01 -19.49
C MET A 270 -6.31 13.13 -20.49
N TRP A 271 -5.73 14.26 -20.07
CA TRP A 271 -5.37 15.35 -21.02
C TRP A 271 -4.31 14.90 -22.01
N LEU A 272 -3.27 14.23 -21.51
CA LEU A 272 -2.24 13.67 -22.38
C LEU A 272 -2.86 12.67 -23.38
N GLY A 273 -3.76 11.80 -22.91
CA GLY A 273 -4.44 10.83 -23.76
C GLY A 273 -5.30 11.48 -24.84
N TRP A 274 -6.10 12.49 -24.50
CA TRP A 274 -6.85 13.27 -25.47
C TRP A 274 -5.91 14.00 -26.45
N GLY A 275 -4.80 14.55 -25.96
CA GLY A 275 -3.76 15.14 -26.80
C GLY A 275 -3.19 14.15 -27.81
N VAL A 276 -2.93 12.90 -27.39
CA VAL A 276 -2.50 11.82 -28.30
C VAL A 276 -3.54 11.53 -29.37
N LEU A 277 -4.81 11.42 -29.00
CA LEU A 277 -5.89 11.13 -29.96
C LEU A 277 -6.10 12.28 -30.96
N LEU A 278 -6.07 13.51 -30.52
CA LEU A 278 -6.27 14.69 -31.38
C LEU A 278 -5.08 14.95 -32.28
N ALA A 279 -3.85 15.03 -31.73
CA ALA A 279 -2.64 15.26 -32.51
C ALA A 279 -2.23 14.03 -33.34
N GLY A 280 -2.58 12.81 -32.90
CA GLY A 280 -2.34 11.56 -33.59
C GLY A 280 -3.35 11.19 -34.66
N ALA A 281 -4.48 11.92 -34.74
CA ALA A 281 -5.51 11.69 -35.76
C ALA A 281 -4.92 11.75 -37.18
N PRO A 282 -5.34 10.86 -38.12
CA PRO A 282 -4.76 10.81 -39.47
C PRO A 282 -4.79 12.15 -40.21
N ILE A 283 -5.80 13.00 -39.96
CA ILE A 283 -5.91 14.34 -40.52
C ILE A 283 -4.84 15.24 -39.90
N ALA A 284 -4.67 15.22 -38.59
CA ALA A 284 -3.68 16.03 -37.86
C ALA A 284 -2.24 15.64 -38.24
N GLN A 285 -1.96 14.36 -38.48
CA GLN A 285 -0.64 13.88 -38.88
C GLN A 285 -0.17 14.40 -40.26
N ARG A 286 -1.12 14.84 -41.10
CA ARG A 286 -0.82 15.48 -42.40
C ARG A 286 -0.55 16.99 -42.27
N GLN A 287 -0.83 17.56 -41.09
CA GLN A 287 -0.70 19.01 -40.83
C GLN A 287 0.70 19.35 -40.28
N SER A 288 0.95 20.64 -40.15
CA SER A 288 2.17 21.18 -39.56
C SER A 288 2.34 20.73 -38.09
N TRP A 289 3.57 20.77 -37.59
CA TRP A 289 3.85 20.46 -36.20
C TRP A 289 3.14 21.45 -35.24
N VAL A 290 2.96 22.71 -35.66
CA VAL A 290 2.26 23.74 -34.91
C VAL A 290 0.77 23.38 -34.73
N THR A 291 0.10 22.92 -35.80
CA THR A 291 -1.30 22.47 -35.73
C THR A 291 -1.43 21.28 -34.76
N ARG A 292 -0.52 20.33 -34.82
CA ARG A 292 -0.51 19.19 -33.89
C ARG A 292 -0.29 19.63 -32.44
N LEU A 293 0.59 20.61 -32.22
CA LEU A 293 0.82 21.19 -30.89
C LEU A 293 -0.43 21.90 -30.36
N VAL A 294 -1.08 22.72 -31.18
CA VAL A 294 -2.35 23.40 -30.80
C VAL A 294 -3.40 22.35 -30.40
N LEU A 295 -3.61 21.32 -31.22
CA LEU A 295 -4.56 20.25 -30.92
C LEU A 295 -4.21 19.49 -29.62
N ALA A 296 -2.92 19.30 -29.33
CA ALA A 296 -2.45 18.67 -28.10
C ALA A 296 -2.67 19.55 -26.86
N LEU A 297 -2.59 20.87 -27.01
CA LEU A 297 -2.76 21.82 -25.89
C LEU A 297 -4.22 22.07 -25.52
N LEU A 298 -5.18 21.86 -26.43
CA LEU A 298 -6.60 22.07 -26.15
C LEU A 298 -7.11 21.31 -24.92
N PRO A 299 -6.87 19.99 -24.77
CA PRO A 299 -7.28 19.26 -23.58
C PRO A 299 -6.59 19.76 -22.31
N TRP A 300 -5.34 20.20 -22.41
CA TRP A 300 -4.57 20.77 -21.31
C TRP A 300 -5.19 22.06 -20.78
N LEU A 301 -5.54 22.98 -21.67
CA LEU A 301 -6.18 24.26 -21.32
C LEU A 301 -7.55 24.02 -20.69
N ALA A 302 -8.38 23.16 -21.31
CA ALA A 302 -9.68 22.79 -20.76
C ALA A 302 -9.56 22.12 -19.39
N GLY A 303 -8.66 21.16 -19.25
CA GLY A 303 -8.45 20.42 -18.01
C GLY A 303 -7.91 21.31 -16.88
N TRP A 304 -6.95 22.20 -17.19
CA TRP A 304 -6.40 23.14 -16.20
C TRP A 304 -7.47 24.07 -15.63
N ALA A 305 -8.37 24.57 -16.48
CA ALA A 305 -9.49 25.41 -16.06
C ALA A 305 -10.48 24.66 -15.13
N LEU A 306 -10.64 23.34 -15.32
CA LEU A 306 -11.59 22.53 -14.58
C LEU A 306 -11.00 21.98 -13.27
N ILE A 307 -9.73 21.55 -13.26
CA ILE A 307 -9.13 20.82 -12.13
C ILE A 307 -9.06 21.65 -10.85
N GLY A 308 -8.58 22.88 -10.95
CA GLY A 308 -8.42 23.76 -9.80
C GLY A 308 -9.73 24.14 -9.11
N ARG A 309 -10.83 24.09 -9.87
CA ARG A 309 -12.17 24.52 -9.40
C ARG A 309 -12.99 23.36 -8.82
N TYR A 310 -12.84 22.14 -9.36
CA TYR A 310 -13.73 21.03 -9.03
C TYR A 310 -13.03 19.87 -8.33
N PHE A 311 -11.69 19.74 -8.41
CA PHE A 311 -10.97 18.58 -7.90
C PHE A 311 -9.67 18.95 -7.15
N PRO A 312 -9.77 19.41 -5.91
CA PRO A 312 -8.60 19.77 -5.09
C PRO A 312 -7.75 18.56 -4.65
N ALA A 313 -8.18 17.33 -4.96
CA ALA A 313 -7.54 16.09 -4.49
C ALA A 313 -6.05 15.99 -4.88
N TYR A 314 -5.63 16.54 -6.01
CA TYR A 314 -4.23 16.52 -6.44
C TYR A 314 -3.36 17.64 -5.87
N SER A 315 -3.95 18.64 -5.20
CA SER A 315 -3.23 19.82 -4.71
C SER A 315 -2.21 19.50 -3.62
N HIS A 316 -2.51 18.53 -2.78
CA HIS A 316 -1.62 18.14 -1.67
C HIS A 316 -0.32 17.49 -2.16
N PHE A 317 -0.37 16.67 -3.22
CA PHE A 317 0.83 16.05 -3.78
C PHE A 317 1.71 17.08 -4.49
N SER A 318 1.12 17.99 -5.26
CA SER A 318 1.86 19.08 -5.91
C SER A 318 2.51 20.01 -4.88
N SER A 319 1.83 20.30 -3.78
CA SER A 319 2.37 21.08 -2.65
C SER A 319 3.58 20.40 -2.02
N LEU A 320 3.53 19.08 -1.82
CA LEU A 320 4.69 18.31 -1.31
C LEU A 320 5.85 18.30 -2.31
N LEU A 321 5.56 18.08 -3.59
CA LEU A 321 6.58 18.11 -4.65
C LEU A 321 7.30 19.47 -4.68
N TRP A 322 6.54 20.57 -4.62
CA TRP A 322 7.09 21.90 -4.56
C TRP A 322 7.97 22.13 -3.32
N ALA A 323 7.53 21.66 -2.15
CA ALA A 323 8.35 21.73 -0.93
C ALA A 323 9.68 20.97 -1.08
N LYS A 324 9.64 19.76 -1.67
CA LYS A 324 10.86 18.97 -1.92
C LYS A 324 11.82 19.68 -2.88
N LEU A 325 11.32 20.29 -3.92
CA LEU A 325 12.16 21.08 -4.84
C LEU A 325 12.74 22.32 -4.15
N ARG A 326 11.92 23.05 -3.39
CA ARG A 326 12.35 24.25 -2.65
C ARG A 326 13.45 23.95 -1.65
N TYR A 327 13.38 22.83 -0.95
CA TYR A 327 14.35 22.42 0.06
C TYR A 327 15.36 21.38 -0.44
N LEU A 328 15.58 21.31 -1.75
CA LEU A 328 16.54 20.38 -2.40
C LEU A 328 16.36 18.94 -1.94
N ASN A 329 15.11 18.53 -1.74
CA ASN A 329 14.71 17.19 -1.28
C ASN A 329 15.25 16.81 0.13
N ILE A 330 15.66 17.80 0.92
CA ILE A 330 16.08 17.62 2.32
C ILE A 330 14.96 18.17 3.21
N ARG A 331 14.44 17.33 4.12
CA ARG A 331 13.40 17.78 5.05
C ARG A 331 13.98 18.83 6.01
N PRO A 332 13.36 20.04 6.13
CA PRO A 332 13.78 21.04 7.10
C PRO A 332 13.72 20.48 8.53
N THR A 333 14.69 20.84 9.35
CA THR A 333 14.70 20.52 10.80
C THR A 333 13.67 21.34 11.56
N ASP A 334 13.44 22.58 11.13
CA ASP A 334 12.38 23.44 11.66
C ASP A 334 11.05 23.13 10.97
N PRO A 335 10.05 22.58 11.71
CA PRO A 335 8.74 22.26 11.15
C PRO A 335 7.96 23.50 10.68
N ALA A 336 8.25 24.71 11.18
CA ALA A 336 7.60 25.95 10.76
C ALA A 336 7.80 26.27 9.27
N CYS A 337 8.86 25.75 8.67
CA CYS A 337 9.14 25.88 7.23
C CYS A 337 8.13 25.17 6.32
N LEU A 338 7.32 24.25 6.85
CA LEU A 338 6.41 23.40 6.11
C LEU A 338 4.98 23.52 6.68
N THR A 339 3.98 23.38 5.81
CA THR A 339 2.59 23.22 6.27
C THR A 339 2.37 21.86 6.92
N PHE A 340 1.33 21.70 7.73
CA PHE A 340 0.97 20.42 8.33
C PHE A 340 0.85 19.31 7.27
N THR A 341 0.14 19.57 6.18
CA THR A 341 -0.02 18.61 5.06
C THR A 341 1.33 18.20 4.46
N GLN A 342 2.27 19.12 4.30
CA GLN A 342 3.60 18.80 3.81
C GLN A 342 4.38 17.95 4.81
N ARG A 343 4.29 18.27 6.12
CA ARG A 343 4.97 17.51 7.18
C ARG A 343 4.47 16.08 7.28
N ILE A 344 3.14 15.86 7.30
CA ILE A 344 2.57 14.52 7.45
C ILE A 344 2.77 13.65 6.19
N LEU A 345 2.72 14.25 5.00
CA LEU A 345 2.94 13.53 3.75
C LEU A 345 4.42 13.25 3.47
N TRP A 346 5.33 14.08 4.00
CA TRP A 346 6.77 13.80 3.94
C TRP A 346 7.19 12.72 4.95
N ALA A 347 6.29 11.76 5.18
CA ALA A 347 6.43 10.61 6.06
C ALA A 347 7.02 9.40 5.29
N PRO A 348 7.28 8.24 5.93
CA PRO A 348 8.14 7.19 5.39
C PRO A 348 7.91 6.79 3.93
N ALA A 349 6.65 6.66 3.50
CA ALA A 349 6.35 6.22 2.12
C ALA A 349 6.72 7.25 1.04
N LEU A 350 6.60 8.54 1.35
CA LEU A 350 6.94 9.65 0.46
C LEU A 350 8.22 10.37 0.88
N ASN A 351 9.04 9.74 1.72
CA ASN A 351 10.31 10.28 2.16
C ASN A 351 11.29 10.43 0.99
N SER A 352 12.28 11.29 1.17
CA SER A 352 13.40 11.46 0.22
C SER A 352 14.34 10.27 0.29
N THR A 353 14.86 9.84 -0.85
CA THR A 353 15.83 8.75 -0.89
C THR A 353 17.22 9.28 -0.52
N SER A 354 17.87 8.66 0.46
CA SER A 354 19.29 8.93 0.79
C SER A 354 20.22 8.10 -0.10
N TRP A 355 21.47 8.51 -0.19
CA TRP A 355 22.51 7.75 -0.89
C TRP A 355 22.70 6.35 -0.31
N GLY A 356 22.60 6.19 1.01
CA GLY A 356 22.64 4.88 1.66
C GLY A 356 21.51 3.97 1.21
N LEU A 357 20.27 4.48 1.21
CA LEU A 357 19.11 3.74 0.74
C LEU A 357 19.23 3.35 -0.74
N LEU A 358 19.82 4.21 -1.58
CA LEU A 358 20.00 3.91 -2.99
C LEU A 358 20.89 2.67 -3.19
N TRP A 359 22.04 2.59 -2.50
CA TRP A 359 22.92 1.44 -2.58
C TRP A 359 22.37 0.20 -1.89
N GLU A 360 21.63 0.40 -0.84
CA GLU A 360 20.99 -0.68 -0.11
C GLU A 360 19.89 -1.37 -0.93
N TRP A 361 19.08 -0.59 -1.65
CA TRP A 361 17.95 -1.11 -2.42
C TRP A 361 18.30 -1.55 -3.83
N PHE A 362 19.45 -1.14 -4.34
CA PHE A 362 19.95 -1.45 -5.69
C PHE A 362 21.46 -1.67 -5.67
N PRO A 363 21.99 -2.68 -4.96
CA PRO A 363 23.42 -2.84 -4.75
C PRO A 363 24.22 -3.06 -6.04
N ALA A 364 23.62 -3.67 -7.05
CA ALA A 364 24.25 -3.90 -8.36
C ALA A 364 23.41 -3.38 -9.53
N LEU A 365 22.09 -3.42 -9.40
CA LEU A 365 21.17 -3.22 -10.51
C LEU A 365 21.29 -1.82 -11.16
N LEU A 366 21.53 -0.77 -10.36
CA LEU A 366 21.73 0.59 -10.90
C LEU A 366 23.02 0.70 -11.71
N VAL A 367 24.12 0.10 -11.25
CA VAL A 367 25.38 0.08 -11.98
C VAL A 367 25.21 -0.67 -13.31
N LEU A 368 24.58 -1.84 -13.27
CA LEU A 368 24.30 -2.62 -14.48
C LEU A 368 23.36 -1.87 -15.43
N THR A 369 22.38 -1.14 -14.91
CA THR A 369 21.48 -0.30 -15.71
C THR A 369 22.24 0.85 -16.38
N GLY A 370 23.12 1.52 -15.66
CA GLY A 370 23.99 2.56 -16.21
C GLY A 370 24.90 2.03 -17.33
N LEU A 371 25.51 0.86 -17.11
CA LEU A 371 26.33 0.18 -18.14
C LEU A 371 25.49 -0.24 -19.35
N ALA A 372 24.26 -0.72 -19.13
CA ALA A 372 23.33 -1.08 -20.20
C ALA A 372 22.98 0.16 -21.04
N ILE A 373 22.58 1.26 -20.40
CA ILE A 373 22.26 2.52 -21.07
C ILE A 373 23.47 3.01 -21.88
N TRP A 374 24.65 3.10 -21.24
CA TRP A 374 25.88 3.54 -21.90
C TRP A 374 26.21 2.67 -23.14
N SER A 375 26.13 1.34 -22.98
CA SER A 375 26.41 0.40 -24.08
C SER A 375 25.45 0.55 -25.26
N LEU A 376 24.14 0.70 -24.96
CA LEU A 376 23.11 0.88 -25.99
C LEU A 376 23.21 2.25 -26.65
N MET A 377 23.46 3.33 -25.89
CA MET A 377 23.70 4.67 -26.43
C MET A 377 24.92 4.70 -27.37
N LYS A 378 26.02 4.04 -26.98
CA LYS A 378 27.21 3.91 -27.83
C LYS A 378 26.91 3.21 -29.15
N ARG A 379 25.96 2.26 -29.19
CA ARG A 379 25.49 1.63 -30.42
C ARG A 379 24.69 2.60 -31.29
N VAL A 380 23.78 3.40 -30.67
CA VAL A 380 23.04 4.45 -31.38
C VAL A 380 24.00 5.43 -32.07
N ILE A 381 24.96 5.96 -31.31
CA ILE A 381 25.97 6.91 -31.85
C ILE A 381 26.77 6.33 -32.99
N ARG A 382 27.02 5.01 -32.98
CA ARG A 382 27.72 4.30 -34.03
C ARG A 382 26.83 3.86 -35.21
N GLY A 383 25.58 4.31 -35.28
CA GLY A 383 24.63 3.96 -36.33
C GLY A 383 24.21 2.49 -36.34
N ARG A 384 24.41 1.73 -35.24
CA ARG A 384 23.98 0.33 -35.18
C ARG A 384 22.49 0.23 -34.84
N ILE A 385 21.85 -0.78 -35.44
CA ILE A 385 20.42 -1.07 -35.16
C ILE A 385 20.24 -1.43 -33.68
N ILE A 386 19.33 -0.74 -33.04
CA ILE A 386 18.86 -1.02 -31.67
C ILE A 386 17.36 -1.27 -31.72
N PRO A 387 16.78 -1.96 -30.71
CA PRO A 387 15.33 -2.15 -30.64
C PRO A 387 14.59 -0.80 -30.52
N ASP A 388 13.50 -0.64 -31.25
CA ASP A 388 12.64 0.57 -31.24
C ASP A 388 12.06 0.88 -29.86
N SER A 389 12.01 -0.10 -28.99
CA SER A 389 11.55 0.03 -27.61
C SER A 389 12.56 0.73 -26.68
N PHE A 390 13.85 0.81 -27.06
CA PHE A 390 14.90 1.37 -26.21
C PHE A 390 14.65 2.82 -25.80
N PRO A 391 14.27 3.76 -26.70
CA PRO A 391 14.06 5.14 -26.30
C PRO A 391 12.92 5.31 -25.27
N PHE A 392 11.82 4.58 -25.43
CA PHE A 392 10.74 4.59 -24.46
C PHE A 392 11.15 3.99 -23.12
N LEU A 393 11.85 2.85 -23.13
CA LEU A 393 12.38 2.22 -21.91
C LEU A 393 13.36 3.16 -21.19
N LEU A 394 14.20 3.90 -21.95
CA LEU A 394 15.10 4.90 -21.35
C LEU A 394 14.32 6.00 -20.63
N VAL A 395 13.24 6.51 -21.22
CA VAL A 395 12.36 7.48 -20.57
C VAL A 395 11.76 6.90 -19.28
N LEU A 396 11.29 5.65 -19.30
CA LEU A 396 10.75 4.98 -18.12
C LEU A 396 11.79 4.84 -17.00
N VAL A 397 13.02 4.44 -17.33
CA VAL A 397 14.12 4.32 -16.34
C VAL A 397 14.47 5.67 -15.75
N VAL A 398 14.69 6.70 -16.60
CA VAL A 398 15.09 8.03 -16.15
C VAL A 398 13.99 8.68 -15.28
N ALA A 399 12.75 8.61 -15.72
CA ALA A 399 11.61 9.16 -14.98
C ALA A 399 11.42 8.44 -13.64
N SER A 400 11.54 7.11 -13.62
CA SER A 400 11.42 6.32 -12.38
C SER A 400 12.58 6.55 -11.43
N PHE A 401 13.80 6.76 -11.94
CA PHE A 401 14.95 7.14 -11.12
C PHE A 401 14.76 8.52 -10.49
N GLY A 402 14.35 9.52 -11.28
CA GLY A 402 14.04 10.86 -10.76
C GLY A 402 12.91 10.84 -9.72
N ALA A 403 11.85 10.08 -9.98
CA ALA A 403 10.76 9.90 -9.04
C ALA A 403 11.22 9.18 -7.76
N PHE A 404 12.08 8.16 -7.86
CA PHE A 404 12.66 7.44 -6.71
C PHE A 404 13.56 8.33 -5.86
N VAL A 405 14.37 9.20 -6.46
CA VAL A 405 15.18 10.17 -5.72
C VAL A 405 14.29 11.11 -4.88
N LEU A 406 13.19 11.56 -5.45
CA LEU A 406 12.22 12.43 -4.76
C LEU A 406 11.35 11.67 -3.75
N PHE A 407 10.92 10.47 -4.09
CA PHE A 407 9.96 9.69 -3.33
C PHE A 407 10.40 8.23 -3.28
N PHE A 408 10.79 7.78 -2.11
CA PHE A 408 11.27 6.41 -1.89
C PHE A 408 10.33 5.33 -2.45
N ARG A 409 9.02 5.52 -2.36
CA ARG A 409 8.01 4.56 -2.85
C ARG A 409 8.15 4.20 -4.34
N PHE A 410 8.81 5.04 -5.14
CA PHE A 410 9.01 4.76 -6.57
C PHE A 410 10.09 3.70 -6.87
N HIS A 411 10.74 3.12 -5.84
CA HIS A 411 11.66 2.00 -6.02
C HIS A 411 11.03 0.83 -6.79
N VAL A 412 9.73 0.59 -6.62
CA VAL A 412 8.99 -0.50 -7.30
C VAL A 412 8.90 -0.30 -8.81
N TRP A 413 8.85 0.94 -9.28
CA TRP A 413 8.89 1.29 -10.70
C TRP A 413 10.29 1.16 -11.27
N LEU A 414 11.26 1.70 -10.54
CA LEU A 414 12.65 1.70 -10.96
C LEU A 414 13.18 0.28 -11.13
N VAL A 415 12.88 -0.65 -10.22
CA VAL A 415 13.34 -2.04 -10.34
C VAL A 415 12.80 -2.74 -11.58
N ILE A 416 11.53 -2.53 -11.94
CA ILE A 416 10.91 -3.11 -13.12
C ILE A 416 11.65 -2.65 -14.39
N PHE A 417 11.83 -1.35 -14.54
CA PHE A 417 12.43 -0.78 -15.75
C PHE A 417 13.94 -0.97 -15.80
N ALA A 418 14.63 -0.99 -14.66
CA ALA A 418 16.05 -1.31 -14.57
C ALA A 418 16.32 -2.78 -14.98
N CYS A 419 15.56 -3.73 -14.45
CA CYS A 419 15.65 -5.14 -14.86
C CYS A 419 15.41 -5.30 -16.37
N ALA A 420 14.39 -4.62 -16.91
CA ALA A 420 14.09 -4.66 -18.32
C ALA A 420 15.21 -4.05 -19.17
N MET A 421 15.85 -2.96 -18.73
CA MET A 421 16.96 -2.32 -19.41
C MET A 421 18.18 -3.25 -19.46
N VAL A 422 18.52 -3.89 -18.34
CA VAL A 422 19.59 -4.91 -18.29
C VAL A 422 19.28 -6.07 -19.24
N GLY A 423 18.03 -6.56 -19.21
CA GLY A 423 17.58 -7.64 -20.11
C GLY A 423 17.67 -7.25 -21.58
N LEU A 424 17.25 -6.04 -21.94
CA LEU A 424 17.35 -5.53 -23.31
C LEU A 424 18.81 -5.47 -23.77
N TRP A 425 19.69 -4.94 -22.91
CA TRP A 425 21.14 -4.91 -23.17
C TRP A 425 21.72 -6.30 -23.41
N VAL A 426 21.41 -7.27 -22.54
CA VAL A 426 21.86 -8.66 -22.66
C VAL A 426 21.40 -9.28 -23.99
N GLY A 427 20.16 -9.02 -24.39
CA GLY A 427 19.64 -9.47 -25.69
C GLY A 427 20.43 -8.95 -26.89
N GLN A 428 21.06 -7.79 -26.73
CA GLN A 428 21.90 -7.18 -27.78
C GLN A 428 23.38 -7.58 -27.72
N LEU A 429 23.81 -8.39 -26.76
CA LEU A 429 25.16 -8.96 -26.70
C LEU A 429 25.24 -10.07 -27.76
N ASP A 430 25.74 -9.72 -28.97
CA ASP A 430 25.88 -10.67 -30.05
C ASP A 430 26.98 -11.70 -29.73
N SER A 431 26.57 -12.95 -29.67
CA SER A 431 27.47 -14.06 -29.31
C SER A 431 28.43 -14.44 -30.41
N ARG A 432 28.21 -14.00 -31.67
CA ARG A 432 29.01 -14.39 -32.84
C ARG A 432 30.12 -13.40 -33.17
N THR A 433 29.95 -12.13 -32.79
CA THR A 433 30.88 -11.04 -33.16
C THR A 433 31.81 -10.62 -32.03
N GLN A 434 31.62 -11.12 -30.80
CA GLN A 434 32.46 -10.75 -29.64
C GLN A 434 33.50 -11.81 -29.31
N PRO A 435 34.74 -11.40 -28.95
CA PRO A 435 35.75 -12.31 -28.42
C PRO A 435 35.23 -13.07 -27.20
N GLY A 436 35.63 -14.37 -27.07
CA GLY A 436 35.15 -15.24 -25.97
C GLY A 436 35.29 -14.63 -24.57
N TRP A 437 36.41 -13.97 -24.29
CA TRP A 437 36.68 -13.36 -23.00
C TRP A 437 35.68 -12.22 -22.62
N LYS A 438 35.25 -11.39 -23.60
CA LYS A 438 34.25 -10.34 -23.36
C LYS A 438 32.88 -10.92 -22.97
N ARG A 439 32.53 -12.04 -23.58
CA ARG A 439 31.31 -12.77 -23.24
C ARG A 439 31.39 -13.37 -21.84
N SER A 440 32.50 -14.00 -21.49
CA SER A 440 32.73 -14.55 -20.16
C SER A 440 32.71 -13.45 -19.10
N ALA A 441 33.34 -12.30 -19.37
CA ALA A 441 33.33 -11.14 -18.48
C ALA A 441 31.89 -10.58 -18.29
N ALA A 442 31.10 -10.49 -19.36
CA ALA A 442 29.70 -10.03 -19.23
C ALA A 442 28.84 -11.01 -18.45
N ILE A 443 29.02 -12.30 -18.62
CA ILE A 443 28.32 -13.33 -17.84
C ILE A 443 28.75 -13.26 -16.37
N ALA A 444 30.04 -13.14 -16.09
CA ALA A 444 30.56 -13.01 -14.73
C ALA A 444 30.03 -11.75 -14.04
N LEU A 445 29.98 -10.62 -14.74
CA LEU A 445 29.41 -9.38 -14.25
C LEU A 445 27.91 -9.51 -13.92
N LEU A 446 27.14 -10.15 -14.80
CA LEU A 446 25.71 -10.40 -14.58
C LEU A 446 25.48 -11.36 -13.42
N ALA A 447 26.26 -12.45 -13.35
CA ALA A 447 26.14 -13.42 -12.26
C ALA A 447 26.56 -12.81 -10.91
N GLY A 448 27.65 -12.04 -10.87
CA GLY A 448 28.09 -11.31 -9.68
C GLY A 448 27.09 -10.26 -9.23
N GLY A 449 26.55 -9.48 -10.17
CA GLY A 449 25.50 -8.51 -9.88
C GLY A 449 24.20 -9.16 -9.37
N TRP A 450 23.82 -10.28 -10.00
CA TRP A 450 22.67 -11.06 -9.52
C TRP A 450 22.89 -11.63 -8.12
N ALA A 451 24.08 -12.14 -7.83
CA ALA A 451 24.43 -12.64 -6.52
C ALA A 451 24.40 -11.53 -5.45
N LEU A 452 24.85 -10.32 -5.78
CA LEU A 452 24.76 -9.16 -4.88
C LEU A 452 23.29 -8.74 -4.61
N GLU A 453 22.43 -8.74 -5.64
CA GLU A 453 21.01 -8.47 -5.46
C GLU A 453 20.32 -9.57 -4.62
N ALA A 454 20.70 -10.84 -4.83
CA ALA A 454 20.14 -11.97 -4.11
C ALA A 454 20.67 -12.05 -2.65
N TRP A 455 21.87 -11.54 -2.41
CA TRP A 455 22.51 -11.58 -1.07
C TRP A 455 21.62 -10.98 0.00
N GLN A 456 21.05 -9.84 -0.24
CA GLN A 456 20.23 -9.14 0.74
C GLN A 456 18.98 -9.95 1.18
N PRO A 457 18.09 -10.40 0.28
CA PRO A 457 16.91 -11.16 0.68
C PRO A 457 17.24 -12.53 1.28
N TRP A 458 18.36 -13.13 0.92
CA TRP A 458 18.72 -14.45 1.43
C TRP A 458 19.55 -14.42 2.70
N MET A 459 20.54 -13.54 2.79
CA MET A 459 21.49 -13.49 3.90
C MET A 459 21.13 -12.45 4.96
N GLY A 460 20.46 -11.35 4.57
CA GLY A 460 20.05 -10.31 5.51
C GLY A 460 19.21 -10.83 6.67
N PRO A 461 18.16 -11.65 6.44
CA PRO A 461 17.41 -12.29 7.49
C PRO A 461 18.24 -13.25 8.36
N LEU A 462 19.12 -14.04 7.75
CA LEU A 462 19.99 -14.99 8.47
C LEU A 462 21.02 -14.29 9.33
N TYR A 463 21.64 -13.23 8.83
CA TYR A 463 22.61 -12.44 9.59
C TYR A 463 22.01 -11.89 10.89
N ARG A 464 20.74 -11.53 10.90
CA ARG A 464 20.05 -11.05 12.09
C ARG A 464 19.69 -12.14 13.09
N LEU A 465 19.43 -13.35 12.64
CA LEU A 465 19.28 -14.50 13.52
C LEU A 465 20.60 -14.85 14.23
N TRP A 466 21.74 -14.53 13.59
CA TRP A 466 23.07 -14.85 14.13
C TRP A 466 23.72 -13.68 14.86
N ALA A 467 23.38 -12.44 14.54
CA ALA A 467 23.84 -11.27 15.28
C ALA A 467 22.94 -11.09 16.50
N PRO A 468 23.41 -11.40 17.74
CA PRO A 468 22.63 -11.12 18.92
C PRO A 468 22.24 -9.65 18.89
N ALA A 469 20.98 -9.39 19.23
CA ALA A 469 20.51 -8.03 19.44
C ALA A 469 21.48 -7.39 20.45
N LYS A 470 22.41 -6.55 20.00
CA LYS A 470 23.10 -5.69 20.94
C LYS A 470 22.00 -4.96 21.67
N GLU A 471 21.88 -5.20 22.96
CA GLU A 471 21.07 -4.42 23.88
C GLU A 471 21.56 -2.98 23.81
N THR A 472 21.07 -2.28 22.80
CA THR A 472 21.19 -0.84 22.77
C THR A 472 19.99 -0.33 23.52
N ALA A 473 20.17 0.74 24.26
CA ALA A 473 19.18 1.37 25.12
C ALA A 473 17.77 1.28 24.51
N PRO A 474 16.74 0.93 25.31
CA PRO A 474 15.39 0.71 24.82
C PRO A 474 14.81 1.90 24.03
N ASP A 475 15.40 3.07 24.19
CA ASP A 475 14.91 4.35 23.68
C ASP A 475 15.62 4.86 22.41
N ALA A 476 16.61 4.16 21.89
CA ALA A 476 17.27 4.59 20.67
C ALA A 476 16.43 4.19 19.44
N PRO A 477 15.97 5.15 18.62
CA PRO A 477 15.31 4.86 17.35
C PRO A 477 16.34 4.26 16.40
N ARG A 478 16.30 2.95 16.27
CA ARG A 478 17.22 2.21 15.43
C ARG A 478 16.73 2.18 13.99
N TRP A 479 16.98 3.22 13.27
CA TRP A 479 16.85 3.28 11.82
C TRP A 479 18.13 2.88 11.06
N ASP A 480 19.02 2.13 11.69
CA ASP A 480 20.32 1.73 11.15
C ASP A 480 20.27 0.46 10.28
N GLY A 481 19.21 0.27 9.60
CA GLY A 481 19.07 -0.81 8.62
C GLY A 481 17.84 -0.59 7.77
N PRO A 482 17.71 -1.30 6.64
CA PRO A 482 16.59 -1.14 5.77
C PRO A 482 15.30 -1.23 6.58
N LEU A 483 14.45 -0.24 6.44
CA LEU A 483 13.06 -0.19 6.91
C LEU A 483 12.34 -1.52 6.73
N PHE A 484 12.92 -2.34 5.90
CA PHE A 484 12.31 -3.45 5.25
C PHE A 484 12.69 -4.82 5.81
N TRP A 485 13.91 -4.99 6.30
CA TRP A 485 14.35 -6.27 6.81
C TRP A 485 13.75 -6.60 8.16
N GLY A 486 12.41 -6.35 8.25
CA GLY A 486 11.62 -6.82 9.36
C GLY A 486 12.44 -6.89 10.63
N ARG A 487 12.78 -5.72 11.18
CA ARG A 487 12.97 -5.75 12.61
C ARG A 487 11.67 -6.36 13.10
N PRO A 488 11.73 -7.40 13.92
CA PRO A 488 10.55 -7.81 14.63
C PRO A 488 9.98 -6.50 15.17
N ASN A 489 8.68 -6.35 15.14
CA ASN A 489 8.07 -5.36 15.98
C ASN A 489 8.58 -5.70 17.39
N VAL A 490 9.60 -4.97 17.88
CA VAL A 490 10.16 -5.21 19.22
C VAL A 490 9.11 -5.07 20.31
N TYR A 491 7.94 -4.57 19.96
CA TYR A 491 6.75 -4.40 20.77
C TYR A 491 5.59 -5.30 20.30
N ALA A 492 5.88 -6.43 19.64
CA ALA A 492 4.83 -7.34 19.18
C ALA A 492 4.00 -7.85 20.35
N GLU A 493 4.67 -8.29 21.42
CA GLU A 493 4.03 -8.77 22.64
C GLU A 493 3.18 -7.69 23.32
N GLU A 494 3.72 -6.46 23.41
CA GLU A 494 2.99 -5.32 23.96
C GLU A 494 1.78 -4.94 23.11
N THR A 495 1.90 -5.10 21.78
CA THR A 495 0.80 -4.85 20.85
C THR A 495 -0.28 -5.92 20.99
N ASP A 496 0.10 -7.19 21.08
CA ASP A 496 -0.84 -8.30 21.26
C ASP A 496 -1.57 -8.19 22.60
N ALA A 497 -0.84 -7.87 23.68
CA ALA A 497 -1.42 -7.63 25.00
C ALA A 497 -2.40 -6.43 24.98
N LEU A 498 -2.07 -5.36 24.25
CA LEU A 498 -2.98 -4.22 24.05
C LEU A 498 -4.25 -4.66 23.30
N MET A 499 -4.12 -5.39 22.20
CA MET A 499 -5.28 -5.84 21.42
C MET A 499 -6.20 -6.76 22.23
N GLU A 500 -5.61 -7.66 23.03
CA GLU A 500 -6.36 -8.52 23.93
C GLU A 500 -7.08 -7.73 25.02
N HIS A 501 -6.39 -6.76 25.64
CA HIS A 501 -7.02 -5.87 26.63
C HIS A 501 -8.21 -5.10 26.02
N LEU A 502 -8.01 -4.48 24.85
CA LEU A 502 -9.06 -3.71 24.18
C LEU A 502 -10.26 -4.60 23.82
N ARG A 503 -10.02 -5.79 23.30
CA ARG A 503 -11.07 -6.73 22.93
C ARG A 503 -11.90 -7.19 24.11
N ARG A 504 -11.26 -7.46 25.27
CA ARG A 504 -11.95 -7.97 26.47
C ARG A 504 -12.65 -6.88 27.27
N PHE A 505 -12.06 -5.70 27.37
CA PHE A 505 -12.47 -4.69 28.36
C PHE A 505 -12.97 -3.39 27.76
N VAL A 506 -12.72 -3.13 26.47
CA VAL A 506 -13.07 -1.85 25.83
C VAL A 506 -14.05 -2.05 24.68
N ALA A 507 -13.83 -3.05 23.82
CA ALA A 507 -14.70 -3.24 22.67
C ALA A 507 -16.17 -3.42 23.10
N PRO A 508 -17.10 -2.76 22.42
CA PRO A 508 -17.02 -2.04 21.15
C PRO A 508 -16.92 -0.50 21.29
N GLU A 509 -16.37 0.03 22.37
CA GLU A 509 -16.26 1.48 22.56
C GLU A 509 -15.32 2.14 21.55
N PRO A 510 -15.62 3.40 21.15
CA PRO A 510 -14.71 4.18 20.30
C PRO A 510 -13.41 4.52 21.03
N VAL A 511 -12.30 4.28 20.33
CA VAL A 511 -10.95 4.52 20.85
C VAL A 511 -10.28 5.65 20.09
N LEU A 512 -9.71 6.58 20.81
CA LEU A 512 -8.76 7.54 20.29
C LEU A 512 -7.35 6.97 20.44
N ALA A 513 -6.59 6.92 19.37
CA ALA A 513 -5.19 6.50 19.36
C ALA A 513 -4.44 7.18 18.22
N ASN A 514 -3.11 7.21 18.30
CA ASN A 514 -2.28 7.63 17.17
C ASN A 514 -2.63 6.79 15.92
N PHE A 515 -2.70 7.44 14.76
CA PHE A 515 -3.03 6.79 13.49
C PHE A 515 -2.14 5.56 13.19
N GLY A 516 -0.92 5.50 13.74
CA GLY A 516 0.00 4.38 13.55
C GLY A 516 -0.51 3.05 14.11
N ILE A 517 -1.24 3.07 15.24
CA ILE A 517 -1.80 1.87 15.88
C ILE A 517 -3.30 1.72 15.64
N SER A 518 -4.01 2.80 15.30
CA SER A 518 -5.45 2.81 15.16
C SER A 518 -6.00 1.73 14.22
N ALA A 519 -5.34 1.52 13.08
CA ALA A 519 -5.75 0.49 12.14
C ALA A 519 -5.70 -0.94 12.74
N ALA A 520 -4.68 -1.23 13.55
CA ALA A 520 -4.58 -2.51 14.26
C ALA A 520 -5.67 -2.62 15.35
N ILE A 521 -5.95 -1.52 16.07
CA ILE A 521 -7.04 -1.47 17.06
C ILE A 521 -8.39 -1.79 16.41
N ALA A 522 -8.70 -1.17 15.26
CA ALA A 522 -9.93 -1.45 14.54
C ALA A 522 -10.02 -2.90 14.02
N THR A 523 -8.89 -3.49 13.65
CA THR A 523 -8.82 -4.82 13.03
C THR A 523 -8.78 -5.95 14.05
N TYR A 524 -7.98 -5.81 15.10
CA TYR A 524 -7.71 -6.88 16.07
C TYR A 524 -8.29 -6.58 17.47
N GLY A 525 -8.42 -5.30 17.84
CA GLY A 525 -9.02 -4.86 19.11
C GLY A 525 -10.54 -4.79 19.06
N GLY A 526 -11.15 -4.75 17.87
CA GLY A 526 -12.59 -4.69 17.69
C GLY A 526 -13.24 -3.36 18.09
N CYS A 527 -12.45 -2.30 18.27
CA CYS A 527 -12.93 -0.98 18.65
C CYS A 527 -13.03 -0.03 17.45
N PRO A 528 -14.08 0.77 17.30
CA PRO A 528 -14.08 1.90 16.37
C PRO A 528 -12.96 2.87 16.71
N VAL A 529 -12.34 3.46 15.67
CA VAL A 529 -11.22 4.40 15.88
C VAL A 529 -11.49 5.75 15.25
N VAL A 530 -11.03 6.81 15.92
CA VAL A 530 -11.20 8.19 15.45
C VAL A 530 -10.26 8.52 14.31
N LEU A 531 -9.02 8.03 14.36
CA LEU A 531 -7.96 8.29 13.38
C LEU A 531 -7.60 7.04 12.61
N HIS A 532 -7.04 7.22 11.41
CA HIS A 532 -6.49 6.12 10.60
C HIS A 532 -5.33 6.62 9.72
N PRO A 533 -4.46 5.73 9.20
CA PRO A 533 -3.23 6.12 8.50
C PRO A 533 -3.40 6.56 7.04
N LYS A 534 -4.62 6.56 6.48
CA LYS A 534 -4.88 6.99 5.11
C LYS A 534 -5.20 8.48 5.05
N PHE A 535 -4.23 9.29 4.63
CA PHE A 535 -4.30 10.76 4.64
C PHE A 535 -4.79 11.38 3.32
N GLU A 536 -5.54 10.64 2.51
CA GLU A 536 -5.97 11.12 1.18
C GLU A 536 -7.00 12.25 1.28
N THR A 537 -7.93 12.19 2.24
CA THR A 537 -8.95 13.23 2.37
C THR A 537 -8.48 14.39 3.25
N PRO A 538 -8.91 15.63 2.97
CA PRO A 538 -8.64 16.78 3.84
C PRO A 538 -9.18 16.60 5.25
N GLU A 539 -10.29 15.88 5.40
CA GLU A 539 -10.94 15.65 6.68
C GLU A 539 -10.06 14.86 7.65
N ILE A 540 -9.51 13.72 7.23
CA ILE A 540 -8.63 12.94 8.10
C ILE A 540 -7.36 13.71 8.45
N ARG A 541 -6.78 14.46 7.49
CA ARG A 541 -5.60 15.29 7.77
C ARG A 541 -5.91 16.35 8.82
N ARG A 542 -7.08 17.00 8.75
CA ARG A 542 -7.53 17.96 9.77
C ARG A 542 -7.71 17.29 11.13
N LYS A 543 -8.39 16.14 11.20
CA LYS A 543 -8.55 15.40 12.47
C LYS A 543 -7.21 15.01 13.10
N VAL A 544 -6.24 14.55 12.28
CA VAL A 544 -4.90 14.21 12.79
C VAL A 544 -4.15 15.46 13.24
N GLN A 545 -4.32 16.59 12.57
CA GLN A 545 -3.75 17.87 13.01
C GLN A 545 -4.34 18.30 14.35
N GLU A 546 -5.65 18.37 14.45
CA GLU A 546 -6.38 18.75 15.68
C GLU A 546 -6.01 17.83 16.87
N TYR A 547 -5.92 16.50 16.61
CA TYR A 547 -5.44 15.55 17.62
C TYR A 547 -4.04 15.88 18.13
N GLY A 548 -3.11 16.10 17.20
CA GLY A 548 -1.74 16.41 17.57
C GLY A 548 -1.60 17.76 18.26
N GLU A 549 -2.37 18.77 17.83
CA GLU A 549 -2.40 20.09 18.49
C GLU A 549 -2.98 19.98 19.90
N ALA A 550 -4.12 19.33 20.08
CA ALA A 550 -4.70 19.10 21.40
C ALA A 550 -3.77 18.31 22.34
N LEU A 551 -3.02 17.34 21.80
CA LEU A 551 -2.13 16.50 22.60
C LEU A 551 -0.82 17.22 22.99
N PHE A 552 -0.20 17.98 22.09
CA PHE A 552 1.15 18.54 22.26
C PHE A 552 1.17 20.04 22.54
N LEU A 553 0.13 20.78 22.19
CA LEU A 553 0.01 22.21 22.47
C LEU A 553 -1.04 22.49 23.55
N GLY A 554 -2.08 21.66 23.65
CA GLY A 554 -3.14 21.76 24.62
C GLY A 554 -2.79 21.11 25.97
N ASP A 555 -3.53 21.47 26.99
CA ASP A 555 -3.50 20.83 28.30
C ASP A 555 -4.49 19.63 28.40
N GLU A 556 -4.66 19.07 29.58
CA GLU A 556 -5.55 17.92 29.80
C GLU A 556 -7.01 18.25 29.48
N ASP A 557 -7.50 19.47 29.85
CA ASP A 557 -8.89 19.87 29.63
C ASP A 557 -9.19 20.07 28.13
N GLU A 558 -8.28 20.72 27.40
CA GLU A 558 -8.40 20.90 25.94
C GLU A 558 -8.38 19.56 25.21
N PHE A 559 -7.47 18.66 25.59
CA PHE A 559 -7.41 17.32 25.02
C PHE A 559 -8.68 16.52 25.31
N ARG A 560 -9.17 16.56 26.53
CA ARG A 560 -10.46 15.97 26.97
C ARG A 560 -11.60 16.49 26.10
N GLY A 561 -11.75 17.83 26.03
CA GLY A 561 -12.83 18.47 25.28
C GLY A 561 -12.83 18.05 23.79
N TRP A 562 -11.66 17.99 23.17
CA TRP A 562 -11.53 17.52 21.79
C TRP A 562 -11.89 16.04 21.65
N MET A 563 -11.43 15.19 22.57
CA MET A 563 -11.73 13.76 22.57
C MET A 563 -13.22 13.48 22.73
N GLU A 564 -13.90 14.19 23.66
CA GLU A 564 -15.34 14.09 23.86
C GLU A 564 -16.12 14.55 22.62
N ALA A 565 -15.67 15.61 21.95
CA ALA A 565 -16.27 16.07 20.70
C ALA A 565 -16.18 15.04 19.57
N GLN A 566 -15.15 14.17 19.59
CA GLN A 566 -15.05 13.03 18.68
C GLN A 566 -15.87 11.80 19.16
N GLY A 567 -16.50 11.85 20.32
CA GLY A 567 -17.28 10.75 20.87
C GLY A 567 -16.45 9.56 21.37
N ALA A 568 -15.16 9.75 21.61
CA ALA A 568 -14.29 8.71 22.16
C ALA A 568 -14.27 8.78 23.70
N THR A 569 -14.22 7.61 24.35
CA THR A 569 -14.20 7.45 25.79
C THR A 569 -12.89 6.86 26.32
N VAL A 570 -12.12 6.23 25.40
CA VAL A 570 -10.86 5.56 25.72
C VAL A 570 -9.74 6.15 24.85
N TYR A 571 -8.61 6.47 25.48
CA TYR A 571 -7.40 6.94 24.82
C TYR A 571 -6.27 5.92 24.96
N VAL A 572 -5.64 5.57 23.86
CA VAL A 572 -4.44 4.73 23.81
C VAL A 572 -3.23 5.60 23.51
N HIS A 573 -2.39 5.82 24.51
CA HIS A 573 -1.13 6.54 24.38
C HIS A 573 -0.01 5.59 23.97
N SER A 574 0.75 5.98 22.93
CA SER A 574 1.96 5.25 22.49
C SER A 574 3.19 5.91 23.11
N MET A 575 3.88 5.19 23.99
CA MET A 575 5.10 5.68 24.66
C MET A 575 6.26 5.92 23.69
N GLY A 576 7.11 6.90 23.99
CA GLY A 576 8.36 7.16 23.29
C GLY A 576 8.37 8.41 22.41
N GLU A 577 7.34 9.25 22.47
CA GLU A 577 7.30 10.52 21.72
C GLU A 577 8.41 11.50 22.13
N PHE A 578 8.84 11.47 23.38
CA PHE A 578 9.89 12.35 23.91
C PHE A 578 11.29 11.76 23.88
N ALA A 579 11.41 10.47 23.61
CA ALA A 579 12.69 9.73 23.66
C ALA A 579 13.44 9.66 22.33
N THR A 580 12.90 10.18 21.22
CA THR A 580 13.43 9.93 19.88
C THR A 580 14.37 11.02 19.40
N ILE A 581 15.47 10.58 18.76
CA ILE A 581 16.49 11.45 18.16
C ILE A 581 16.05 11.96 16.75
N GLN A 582 15.03 11.33 16.13
CA GLN A 582 14.54 11.71 14.79
C GLN A 582 13.17 12.41 14.86
N PRO A 583 13.13 13.71 15.13
CA PRO A 583 11.88 14.44 15.35
C PRO A 583 10.95 14.43 14.12
N GLY A 584 11.49 14.37 12.91
CA GLY A 584 10.71 14.46 11.68
C GLY A 584 9.68 13.33 11.45
N LEU A 585 9.75 12.23 12.19
CA LEU A 585 8.79 11.14 12.15
C LEU A 585 7.79 11.17 13.30
N GLN A 586 7.95 12.09 14.23
CA GLN A 586 7.13 12.23 15.42
C GLN A 586 5.96 13.16 15.19
N MET A 587 4.88 12.94 15.96
CA MET A 587 3.73 13.81 15.94
C MET A 587 4.08 15.23 16.35
N ARG A 588 5.03 15.41 17.29
CA ARG A 588 5.54 16.72 17.71
C ARG A 588 6.06 17.57 16.54
N TYR A 589 6.81 16.96 15.61
CA TYR A 589 7.25 17.64 14.40
C TYR A 589 6.09 17.96 13.46
N MET A 590 5.14 17.02 13.31
CA MET A 590 4.00 17.19 12.41
C MET A 590 3.13 18.37 12.82
N VAL A 591 2.94 18.60 14.11
CA VAL A 591 2.13 19.72 14.63
C VAL A 591 2.96 20.95 15.05
N ASN A 592 4.23 20.98 14.70
CA ASN A 592 5.14 22.10 15.05
C ASN A 592 5.24 22.36 16.56
N ALA A 593 5.36 21.31 17.35
CA ALA A 593 5.45 21.33 18.78
C ALA A 593 6.66 20.52 19.27
N LEU A 594 7.88 20.89 18.85
CA LEU A 594 9.10 20.14 19.19
C LEU A 594 9.35 20.15 20.70
N GLU A 595 9.08 21.26 21.36
CA GLU A 595 9.23 21.45 22.81
C GLU A 595 7.86 21.81 23.42
N PRO A 596 6.99 20.83 23.72
CA PRO A 596 5.70 21.07 24.34
C PRO A 596 5.88 21.66 25.75
N ALA A 597 4.90 22.49 26.17
CA ALA A 597 4.85 23.05 27.51
C ALA A 597 4.83 21.94 28.58
N THR A 598 5.19 22.29 29.83
CA THR A 598 5.27 21.31 30.92
C THR A 598 3.92 20.73 31.31
N ASN A 599 2.83 21.48 31.11
CA ASN A 599 1.43 21.06 31.32
C ASN A 599 0.76 20.47 30.08
N ALA A 600 1.49 20.32 28.94
CA ALA A 600 0.92 19.71 27.75
C ALA A 600 0.41 18.29 28.05
N ALA A 601 -0.76 17.95 27.53
CA ALA A 601 -1.41 16.65 27.75
C ALA A 601 -0.47 15.48 27.46
N ALA A 602 0.32 15.54 26.37
CA ALA A 602 1.29 14.51 26.03
C ALA A 602 2.30 14.22 27.15
N ARG A 603 2.79 15.26 27.86
CA ARG A 603 3.72 15.09 28.99
C ARG A 603 3.06 14.43 30.18
N LEU A 604 1.80 14.75 30.45
CA LEU A 604 1.02 14.10 31.51
C LEU A 604 0.85 12.62 31.19
N PHE A 605 0.37 12.26 30.00
CA PHE A 605 0.16 10.87 29.62
C PHE A 605 1.46 10.03 29.59
N GLU A 606 2.58 10.62 29.16
CA GLU A 606 3.84 9.88 29.05
C GLU A 606 4.67 9.89 30.32
N GLN A 607 4.80 11.04 30.98
CA GLN A 607 5.79 11.25 32.06
C GLN A 607 5.16 11.29 33.45
N ARG A 608 3.91 11.78 33.60
CA ARG A 608 3.26 12.04 34.88
C ARG A 608 1.78 11.62 34.90
N PRO A 609 1.46 10.36 34.55
CA PRO A 609 0.07 9.90 34.45
C PRO A 609 -0.69 9.94 35.77
N GLU A 610 0.01 9.99 36.92
CA GLU A 610 -0.55 10.14 38.27
C GLU A 610 -1.12 11.53 38.50
N GLU A 611 -0.71 12.54 37.78
CA GLU A 611 -1.22 13.93 37.89
C GLU A 611 -2.52 14.13 37.09
N LEU A 612 -2.95 13.16 36.27
CA LEU A 612 -4.14 13.25 35.43
C LEU A 612 -5.41 13.31 36.29
N GLN A 613 -6.20 14.36 36.10
CA GLN A 613 -7.45 14.60 36.86
C GLN A 613 -8.65 13.93 36.19
N HIS A 614 -8.75 14.01 34.86
CA HIS A 614 -9.89 13.58 34.06
C HIS A 614 -9.75 12.19 33.48
N PHE A 615 -8.57 11.60 33.54
CA PHE A 615 -8.29 10.27 32.97
C PHE A 615 -7.88 9.28 34.05
N GLN A 616 -8.28 8.01 33.85
CA GLN A 616 -7.89 6.89 34.71
C GLN A 616 -7.14 5.87 33.86
N ALA A 617 -5.94 5.51 34.29
CA ALA A 617 -5.18 4.44 33.66
C ALA A 617 -5.84 3.07 33.91
N GLN A 618 -6.09 2.30 32.86
CA GLN A 618 -6.68 0.97 32.94
C GLN A 618 -5.69 -0.14 32.57
N PHE A 619 -4.71 0.18 31.74
CA PHE A 619 -3.73 -0.77 31.29
C PHE A 619 -2.42 -0.04 31.00
N ALA A 620 -1.30 -0.69 31.26
CA ALA A 620 0.02 -0.19 30.91
C ALA A 620 0.96 -1.36 30.60
N ASN A 621 1.76 -1.17 29.55
CA ASN A 621 2.91 -2.01 29.27
C ASN A 621 4.10 -1.13 28.82
N ARG A 622 5.19 -1.73 28.37
CA ARG A 622 6.39 -0.99 27.96
C ARG A 622 6.17 0.01 26.80
N LYS A 623 5.14 -0.23 25.94
CA LYS A 623 4.88 0.58 24.73
C LYS A 623 3.58 1.36 24.77
N TYR A 624 2.58 0.89 25.47
CA TYR A 624 1.23 1.47 25.43
C TYR A 624 0.67 1.68 26.83
N ARG A 625 -0.10 2.77 26.99
CA ARG A 625 -0.96 3.02 28.14
C ARG A 625 -2.39 3.25 27.66
N VAL A 626 -3.37 2.68 28.33
CA VAL A 626 -4.79 2.88 28.03
C VAL A 626 -5.40 3.68 29.17
N PHE A 627 -6.03 4.76 28.80
CA PHE A 627 -6.71 5.67 29.72
C PHE A 627 -8.19 5.74 29.39
N ARG A 628 -9.01 5.71 30.41
CA ARG A 628 -10.45 5.93 30.29
C ARG A 628 -10.82 7.31 30.88
N LEU A 629 -11.72 7.99 30.19
CA LEU A 629 -12.25 9.27 30.63
C LEU A 629 -13.17 9.09 31.87
N LYS A 630 -12.91 9.83 32.96
CA LYS A 630 -13.73 9.85 34.16
C LYS A 630 -14.96 10.72 33.88
N ASN A 631 -16.13 10.31 34.41
CA ASN A 631 -17.38 11.11 34.39
C ASN A 631 -17.76 11.67 32.99
N SER A 632 -17.55 10.87 31.96
CA SER A 632 -17.83 11.30 30.59
C SER A 632 -19.33 11.27 30.28
N THR A 633 -19.89 12.40 29.82
CA THR A 633 -21.26 12.46 29.29
C THR A 633 -21.46 11.59 28.06
N VAL A 634 -20.39 11.31 27.30
CA VAL A 634 -20.39 10.40 26.16
C VAL A 634 -20.53 8.96 26.66
N ALA A 635 -19.78 8.58 27.69
CA ALA A 635 -19.87 7.26 28.30
C ALA A 635 -21.29 7.01 28.88
N ALA A 636 -21.86 7.97 29.59
CA ALA A 636 -23.22 7.87 30.12
C ALA A 636 -24.27 7.70 29.00
N ARG A 637 -24.20 8.49 27.94
CA ARG A 637 -25.09 8.32 26.76
C ARG A 637 -24.94 6.96 26.09
N MET A 638 -23.70 6.46 25.94
CA MET A 638 -23.43 5.15 25.39
C MET A 638 -23.91 4.02 26.28
N ALA A 639 -23.75 4.17 27.62
CA ALA A 639 -24.32 3.26 28.62
C ALA A 639 -25.84 3.15 28.49
N ASN A 640 -26.53 4.27 28.40
CA ASN A 640 -27.97 4.30 28.22
C ASN A 640 -28.42 3.64 26.90
N HIS A 641 -27.71 3.88 25.83
CA HIS A 641 -28.00 3.24 24.54
C HIS A 641 -27.80 1.71 24.59
N LEU A 642 -26.71 1.24 25.17
CA LEU A 642 -26.42 -0.18 25.35
C LEU A 642 -27.42 -0.85 26.31
N ALA A 643 -27.81 -0.16 27.38
CA ALA A 643 -28.81 -0.64 28.30
C ALA A 643 -30.18 -0.80 27.62
N GLY A 644 -30.58 0.17 26.78
CA GLY A 644 -31.81 0.05 25.98
C GLY A 644 -31.76 -1.12 25.00
N GLN A 645 -30.62 -1.33 24.35
CA GLN A 645 -30.43 -2.50 23.45
C GLN A 645 -30.41 -3.82 24.24
N ALA A 646 -29.86 -3.83 25.45
CA ALA A 646 -29.88 -4.99 26.32
C ALA A 646 -31.31 -5.34 26.78
N GLN A 647 -32.12 -4.34 27.08
CA GLN A 647 -33.52 -4.52 27.42
C GLN A 647 -34.32 -5.13 26.26
N VAL A 648 -34.15 -4.60 25.03
CA VAL A 648 -34.79 -5.17 23.84
C VAL A 648 -34.34 -6.60 23.59
N ALA A 649 -33.05 -6.91 23.79
CA ALA A 649 -32.55 -8.29 23.67
C ALA A 649 -33.18 -9.22 24.72
N LEU A 650 -33.36 -8.75 25.97
CA LEU A 650 -34.02 -9.50 27.01
C LEU A 650 -35.48 -9.80 26.65
N GLU A 651 -36.21 -8.79 26.17
CA GLU A 651 -37.61 -8.91 25.72
C GLU A 651 -37.77 -9.90 24.58
N ASN A 652 -36.76 -10.03 23.69
CA ASN A 652 -36.73 -10.97 22.60
C ASN A 652 -36.21 -12.38 23.01
N GLY A 653 -35.90 -12.61 24.28
CA GLY A 653 -35.39 -13.91 24.76
C GLY A 653 -33.90 -14.16 24.50
N ALA A 654 -33.16 -13.20 23.93
CA ALA A 654 -31.73 -13.31 23.67
C ALA A 654 -30.89 -13.05 24.91
N LEU A 655 -30.95 -13.98 25.86
CA LEU A 655 -30.49 -13.79 27.26
C LEU A 655 -28.99 -13.49 27.36
N HIS A 656 -28.15 -14.20 26.59
CA HIS A 656 -26.68 -13.98 26.58
C HIS A 656 -26.32 -12.62 25.96
N GLN A 657 -27.04 -12.19 24.93
CA GLN A 657 -26.85 -10.86 24.35
C GLN A 657 -27.27 -9.77 25.31
N ALA A 658 -28.42 -9.95 25.97
CA ALA A 658 -28.91 -9.03 26.97
C ALA A 658 -27.91 -8.85 28.11
N ALA A 659 -27.43 -9.96 28.70
CA ALA A 659 -26.44 -9.95 29.77
C ALA A 659 -25.13 -9.28 29.36
N ASN A 660 -24.61 -9.60 28.19
CA ASN A 660 -23.34 -9.02 27.66
C ASN A 660 -23.46 -7.51 27.41
N ARG A 661 -24.56 -7.04 26.78
CA ARG A 661 -24.80 -5.61 26.54
C ARG A 661 -25.02 -4.82 27.85
N ALA A 662 -25.75 -5.39 28.74
CA ALA A 662 -25.99 -4.76 30.05
C ALA A 662 -24.71 -4.71 30.91
N ALA A 663 -23.92 -5.79 30.95
CA ALA A 663 -22.62 -5.78 31.61
C ALA A 663 -21.67 -4.73 31.00
N HIS A 664 -21.77 -4.50 29.70
CA HIS A 664 -20.99 -3.45 29.01
C HIS A 664 -21.49 -2.05 29.40
N ALA A 665 -22.82 -1.83 29.46
CA ALA A 665 -23.38 -0.57 29.92
C ALA A 665 -22.93 -0.25 31.35
N LEU A 666 -22.89 -1.25 32.24
CA LEU A 666 -22.42 -1.08 33.62
C LEU A 666 -20.93 -0.78 33.75
N ARG A 667 -20.13 -1.21 32.79
CA ARG A 667 -18.70 -0.80 32.73
C ARG A 667 -18.53 0.68 32.37
N LEU A 668 -19.45 1.23 31.59
CA LEU A 668 -19.43 2.63 31.19
C LEU A 668 -20.07 3.54 32.26
N ASP A 669 -21.10 3.04 32.91
CA ASP A 669 -21.86 3.71 33.98
C ASP A 669 -22.38 2.65 34.95
N ALA A 670 -21.68 2.51 36.07
CA ALA A 670 -21.99 1.50 37.08
C ALA A 670 -23.36 1.75 37.77
N GLU A 671 -23.86 2.98 37.70
CA GLU A 671 -25.15 3.37 38.32
C GLU A 671 -26.32 3.26 37.32
N ASN A 672 -26.11 2.74 36.12
CA ASN A 672 -27.14 2.62 35.10
C ASN A 672 -28.23 1.61 35.54
N GLU A 673 -29.36 2.10 36.02
CA GLU A 673 -30.45 1.29 36.56
C GLU A 673 -30.99 0.26 35.56
N ILE A 674 -31.20 0.65 34.30
CA ILE A 674 -31.72 -0.26 33.25
C ILE A 674 -30.76 -1.43 33.05
N ALA A 675 -29.44 -1.17 32.97
CA ALA A 675 -28.46 -2.21 32.80
C ALA A 675 -28.39 -3.15 34.03
N GLN A 676 -28.49 -2.61 35.26
CA GLN A 676 -28.52 -3.42 36.46
C GLN A 676 -29.73 -4.36 36.49
N ASP A 677 -30.90 -3.85 36.11
CA ASP A 677 -32.12 -4.67 36.04
C ASP A 677 -32.01 -5.78 34.96
N VAL A 678 -31.52 -5.45 33.78
CA VAL A 678 -31.34 -6.45 32.72
C VAL A 678 -30.37 -7.54 33.16
N VAL A 679 -29.21 -7.20 33.76
CA VAL A 679 -28.26 -8.23 34.26
C VAL A 679 -28.93 -9.14 35.27
N ARG A 680 -29.66 -8.56 36.22
CA ARG A 680 -30.36 -9.29 37.29
C ARG A 680 -31.36 -10.29 36.69
N HIS A 681 -32.20 -9.83 35.76
CA HIS A 681 -33.23 -10.66 35.12
C HIS A 681 -32.64 -11.72 34.19
N ALA A 682 -31.66 -11.34 33.34
CA ALA A 682 -31.00 -12.30 32.43
C ALA A 682 -30.27 -13.40 33.22
N SER A 683 -29.54 -13.04 34.31
CA SER A 683 -28.86 -14.00 35.15
C SER A 683 -29.83 -14.97 35.84
N ALA A 684 -30.95 -14.44 36.41
CA ALA A 684 -31.95 -15.28 37.03
C ALA A 684 -32.62 -16.28 36.06
N LEU A 685 -32.89 -15.86 34.82
CA LEU A 685 -33.43 -16.74 33.79
C LEU A 685 -32.44 -17.80 33.35
N LEU A 686 -31.16 -17.46 33.17
CA LEU A 686 -30.11 -18.41 32.82
C LEU A 686 -29.87 -19.43 33.96
N GLU A 687 -29.90 -19.00 35.23
CA GLU A 687 -29.81 -19.91 36.40
C GLU A 687 -31.03 -20.82 36.53
N ALA A 688 -32.21 -20.37 36.14
CA ALA A 688 -33.40 -21.18 36.10
C ALA A 688 -33.46 -22.20 34.96
N GLY A 689 -32.41 -22.29 34.16
CA GLY A 689 -32.30 -23.28 33.04
C GLY A 689 -33.20 -22.96 31.86
N VAL A 690 -33.63 -21.71 31.71
CA VAL A 690 -34.31 -21.24 30.49
C VAL A 690 -33.23 -21.27 29.40
N HIS A 691 -33.32 -22.31 28.56
CA HIS A 691 -32.44 -22.37 27.36
C HIS A 691 -32.83 -21.24 26.44
N ALA A 692 -31.94 -20.28 26.29
CA ALA A 692 -32.05 -19.26 25.27
C ALA A 692 -31.96 -19.96 23.90
N GLU A 693 -32.94 -19.76 23.03
CA GLU A 693 -32.78 -19.95 21.59
C GLU A 693 -31.84 -18.84 21.04
N ASP A 694 -30.72 -18.67 21.69
CA ASP A 694 -29.67 -17.84 21.14
C ASP A 694 -29.01 -18.67 20.02
N ASP A 695 -29.42 -18.39 18.81
CA ASP A 695 -28.64 -18.80 17.66
C ASP A 695 -27.22 -18.19 17.84
N LEU A 696 -26.26 -19.03 18.22
CA LEU A 696 -24.85 -18.64 18.43
C LEU A 696 -24.23 -17.98 17.20
N ASN A 697 -24.99 -17.90 16.11
CA ASN A 697 -24.65 -17.22 14.86
C ASN A 697 -25.11 -15.76 14.79
N ASP A 698 -25.89 -15.25 15.76
CA ASP A 698 -26.47 -13.91 15.70
C ASP A 698 -25.53 -12.78 16.15
N TRP A 699 -24.24 -12.98 15.92
CA TRP A 699 -23.29 -11.86 15.79
C TRP A 699 -23.60 -11.00 14.56
N ALA A 700 -24.53 -11.44 13.73
CA ALA A 700 -24.94 -10.75 12.51
C ALA A 700 -25.69 -9.42 12.77
N ASP A 701 -26.41 -9.31 13.88
CA ASP A 701 -27.14 -8.09 14.27
C ASP A 701 -26.31 -7.10 15.11
N MET A 702 -25.08 -7.44 15.42
CA MET A 702 -24.16 -6.42 15.96
C MET A 702 -23.92 -5.36 14.88
N PRO A 703 -23.92 -4.07 15.24
CA PRO A 703 -23.60 -3.00 14.29
C PRO A 703 -22.32 -3.35 13.54
N ALA A 704 -22.17 -2.88 12.30
CA ALA A 704 -21.08 -3.20 11.38
C ALA A 704 -19.63 -2.98 11.92
N TRP A 705 -19.49 -2.57 13.15
CA TRP A 705 -18.26 -2.38 13.92
C TRP A 705 -18.03 -3.46 15.00
N ALA A 706 -18.94 -4.42 15.17
CA ALA A 706 -18.76 -5.47 16.17
C ALA A 706 -17.58 -6.39 15.83
N PRO A 707 -16.77 -6.83 16.81
CA PRO A 707 -15.60 -7.63 16.57
C PRO A 707 -15.96 -8.99 15.97
N ALA A 708 -15.09 -9.47 15.06
CA ALA A 708 -15.11 -10.87 14.65
C ALA A 708 -15.00 -11.77 15.89
N GLN A 709 -15.71 -12.92 15.86
CA GLN A 709 -15.69 -13.92 16.92
C GLN A 709 -14.28 -14.15 17.49
N PRO A 710 -14.15 -14.31 18.83
CA PRO A 710 -12.88 -14.76 19.40
C PRO A 710 -12.46 -16.07 18.73
N TRP A 711 -11.20 -16.15 18.36
CA TRP A 711 -10.58 -17.34 17.81
C TRP A 711 -10.87 -18.52 18.76
N GLN A 712 -11.66 -19.48 18.32
CA GLN A 712 -11.76 -20.73 19.05
C GLN A 712 -10.41 -21.41 18.97
N GLU A 713 -9.70 -21.43 20.08
CA GLU A 713 -8.60 -22.38 20.29
C GLU A 713 -9.18 -23.79 20.31
N LYS A 714 -8.80 -24.56 19.31
CA LYS A 714 -8.65 -26.00 19.37
C LYS A 714 -7.36 -26.38 18.67
#